data_59e2606da3611ff745ad74ce72b9e36f
#
_entry.id   59e2606da3611ff745ad74ce72b9e36f
#
_cell.length_a   1.000
_cell.length_b   1.000
_cell.length_c   1.000
_cell.angle_alpha   90.00
_cell.angle_beta   90.00
_cell.angle_gamma   90.00
#
_symmetry.space_group_name_H-M   'P 1'
#
loop_
_entity.id
_entity.type
_entity.pdbx_description
1 polymer ?
#
loop_
_entity_poly.entity_id
_entity_poly.type
_entity_poly.pdbx_seq_one_letter_code
_entity_poly.pdbx_strand_id
1 'polypeptide(L)'
;MTRIKNFYRLKTRPIAAAVALGCLASAPVCAQVAVANLSLVVVSGSRHEQVVDDLPMSIDVLNAGDFESRQMGDIKDLVKDLPNVSVKHAPARFTVTGASNPTGRDGNAGFSIRGLGGNRVLMLVDGTRAPRSYVNGNNAFGRDALSLDLIKRVELVRGPSSVLYGSDGLAGLVNFITAEPLDFLTATGTESKALGGRLAGSWSGDDDGFNMAATVAGRAGEGAQWLLTGTSRHASSLGNMGSNDEPSVNRTRPNPQTNRTDSLLGKLVLRPNAIQKHTLTLEHVGKGSDTDLLSSRAASLPAPTTTATKALVASETDHDTLRRDRLTWDARYVLDSKWADQVQTLVSLQNSDAQENGRTVRNDSGVRLRDTSYNEHTVQANMQVSKSLVVSEQWSQKISYGLDLASTTVTSWFAGSDPAPLAAYVPKKYFPDARDSSAGLYAQSEFASDRWSITPGLRFERFAVDVISQDGYAPPATIPGVSISGVNTSPKLGALFRVSPQWSVYGNYASGFRAPNAAQLNGFIDPSPGVNARLLPNPDLKPETSKNIELGLRARVQGLNLDVAVFTGDFKQLIVDKKFLGGANTVSKPNVFQTINVDNATIWGFEVKGNMDWGTWGDGKLSTPFAYGMTRGQDNGSGLPLNSIDPAMAAVGLNYQAAAWSLRADIRYHAAKDVADVDPTSGVKAGSTQFTSVPAAATLDITGQWRMRKDLRLTAGVVNATNVKYWLWSDVQGLTTANAITQADAYTQPGRHINVSLVMDF
;
A
#
# COMPACT_ATOMS: atom_id res chain seq x y z
N MET A 1 -45.09 9.63 0.52
CA MET A 1 -45.22 10.89 -0.24
C MET A 1 -45.01 12.07 0.69
N THR A 2 -44.19 13.01 0.27
CA THR A 2 -44.05 14.39 0.71
C THR A 2 -43.20 14.67 1.97
N ARG A 3 -42.10 15.42 1.70
CA ARG A 3 -41.27 16.25 2.59
C ARG A 3 -40.02 15.59 3.20
N ILE A 4 -38.92 15.62 2.40
CA ILE A 4 -37.63 16.08 2.89
C ILE A 4 -37.05 17.03 1.83
N LYS A 5 -37.36 18.31 1.95
CA LYS A 5 -36.62 19.42 1.35
C LYS A 5 -36.19 20.28 2.53
N ASN A 6 -34.93 20.40 2.75
CA ASN A 6 -34.16 21.54 3.23
C ASN A 6 -32.87 21.05 3.87
N PHE A 7 -31.82 20.91 3.08
CA PHE A 7 -30.46 21.06 3.56
C PHE A 7 -29.79 22.15 2.74
N TYR A 8 -29.40 23.16 3.43
CA TYR A 8 -28.67 24.37 3.11
C TYR A 8 -27.84 24.35 1.82
N ARG A 9 -28.28 25.12 0.82
CA ARG A 9 -27.45 25.65 -0.24
C ARG A 9 -26.58 26.77 0.32
N LEU A 10 -25.37 26.47 0.75
CA LEU A 10 -24.30 27.45 0.85
C LEU A 10 -23.81 27.72 -0.58
N LYS A 11 -24.12 28.93 -1.09
CA LYS A 11 -23.54 29.45 -2.33
C LYS A 11 -22.06 29.66 -2.13
N THR A 12 -21.22 28.71 -2.59
CA THR A 12 -19.77 28.90 -2.73
C THR A 12 -19.55 29.79 -3.96
N ARG A 13 -19.22 31.04 -3.73
CA ARG A 13 -18.58 31.90 -4.73
C ARG A 13 -17.11 31.44 -4.88
N PRO A 14 -16.53 31.55 -6.07
CA PRO A 14 -15.21 30.96 -6.37
C PRO A 14 -14.07 31.76 -5.72
N ILE A 15 -13.49 31.23 -4.66
CA ILE A 15 -12.22 31.68 -4.08
C ILE A 15 -11.02 31.16 -4.90
N ALA A 16 -11.25 30.26 -5.86
CA ALA A 16 -10.20 29.66 -6.67
C ALA A 16 -9.53 30.60 -7.69
N ALA A 17 -10.04 31.79 -7.93
CA ALA A 17 -9.48 32.75 -8.90
C ALA A 17 -8.50 33.78 -8.29
N ALA A 18 -8.42 33.89 -6.97
CA ALA A 18 -7.59 34.93 -6.31
C ALA A 18 -6.16 34.47 -5.96
N VAL A 19 -5.85 33.17 -5.99
CA VAL A 19 -4.52 32.65 -5.66
C VAL A 19 -3.61 32.60 -6.90
N ALA A 20 -4.13 32.63 -8.11
CA ALA A 20 -3.35 32.48 -9.34
C ALA A 20 -2.78 33.81 -9.89
N LEU A 21 -3.13 34.97 -9.37
CA LEU A 21 -2.68 36.27 -9.91
C LEU A 21 -1.72 37.07 -8.99
N GLY A 22 -1.29 36.54 -7.84
CA GLY A 22 -0.41 37.23 -6.89
C GLY A 22 1.10 37.06 -7.09
N CYS A 23 1.56 36.22 -8.00
CA CYS A 23 2.97 35.81 -8.10
C CYS A 23 3.78 36.47 -9.23
N LEU A 24 3.36 37.60 -9.77
CA LEU A 24 4.16 38.35 -10.77
C LEU A 24 4.47 39.78 -10.27
N ALA A 25 5.38 39.89 -9.30
CA ALA A 25 6.04 41.15 -8.99
C ALA A 25 7.46 40.89 -8.45
N SER A 26 8.44 41.17 -9.30
CA SER A 26 9.84 41.55 -9.07
C SER A 26 10.48 41.28 -7.69
N ALA A 27 11.39 40.32 -7.64
CA ALA A 27 12.33 40.12 -6.54
C ALA A 27 13.72 40.72 -6.88
N PRO A 28 14.43 41.34 -5.91
CA PRO A 28 15.82 41.76 -6.11
C PRO A 28 16.78 40.55 -6.03
N VAL A 29 17.72 40.51 -6.92
CA VAL A 29 18.79 39.52 -6.99
C VAL A 29 19.77 39.74 -5.85
N CYS A 30 19.75 38.90 -4.84
CA CYS A 30 20.85 38.69 -3.89
C CYS A 30 21.52 37.35 -4.20
N ALA A 31 22.79 37.43 -4.61
CA ALA A 31 23.61 36.24 -4.80
C ALA A 31 23.89 35.57 -3.43
N GLN A 32 23.28 34.47 -3.14
CA GLN A 32 23.60 33.59 -2.01
C GLN A 32 24.21 32.29 -2.52
N VAL A 33 25.26 31.86 -1.84
CA VAL A 33 26.00 30.63 -2.07
C VAL A 33 25.03 29.45 -2.06
N ALA A 34 24.95 28.70 -3.15
CA ALA A 34 24.14 27.53 -3.30
C ALA A 34 24.56 26.47 -2.25
N VAL A 35 23.72 26.22 -1.28
CA VAL A 35 23.80 24.98 -0.48
C VAL A 35 23.49 23.87 -1.45
N ALA A 36 24.46 23.01 -1.73
CA ALA A 36 24.29 21.83 -2.56
C ALA A 36 23.19 20.96 -1.92
N ASN A 37 21.99 20.98 -2.49
CA ASN A 37 20.97 19.98 -2.20
C ASN A 37 21.55 18.65 -2.69
N LEU A 38 21.89 17.73 -1.78
CA LEU A 38 22.28 16.38 -2.13
C LEU A 38 21.12 15.76 -2.94
N SER A 39 21.42 15.45 -4.19
CA SER A 39 20.43 14.87 -5.09
C SER A 39 19.91 13.55 -4.53
N LEU A 40 18.60 13.41 -4.46
CA LEU A 40 17.93 12.23 -3.91
C LEU A 40 18.18 11.02 -4.83
N VAL A 41 18.80 9.97 -4.29
CA VAL A 41 19.15 8.76 -5.03
C VAL A 41 18.19 7.64 -4.71
N VAL A 42 17.71 6.96 -5.73
CA VAL A 42 16.76 5.84 -5.65
C VAL A 42 17.26 4.63 -6.44
N VAL A 43 16.70 3.47 -6.15
CA VAL A 43 17.03 2.20 -6.81
C VAL A 43 15.85 1.66 -7.61
N SER A 44 14.61 1.91 -7.17
CA SER A 44 13.41 1.25 -7.69
C SER A 44 13.06 1.61 -9.13
N GLY A 45 13.46 2.79 -9.60
CA GLY A 45 13.18 3.26 -10.97
C GLY A 45 14.05 2.64 -12.05
N SER A 46 15.23 2.13 -11.70
CA SER A 46 16.24 1.64 -12.65
C SER A 46 16.97 0.37 -12.21
N ARG A 47 16.67 -0.16 -11.00
CA ARG A 47 17.39 -1.25 -10.31
C ARG A 47 18.87 -0.94 -9.99
N HIS A 48 19.30 0.28 -10.15
CA HIS A 48 20.61 0.76 -9.70
C HIS A 48 20.44 2.16 -9.08
N GLU A 49 21.42 2.56 -8.30
CA GLU A 49 21.42 3.89 -7.71
C GLU A 49 21.43 4.97 -8.80
N GLN A 50 20.41 5.82 -8.82
CA GLN A 50 20.22 6.88 -9.79
C GLN A 50 19.54 8.08 -9.13
N VAL A 51 19.91 9.28 -9.55
CA VAL A 51 19.28 10.52 -9.10
C VAL A 51 17.84 10.58 -9.61
N VAL A 52 16.89 10.93 -8.74
CA VAL A 52 15.46 11.00 -9.10
C VAL A 52 15.22 11.93 -10.29
N ASP A 53 15.95 13.04 -10.36
CA ASP A 53 15.78 14.03 -11.42
C ASP A 53 16.22 13.55 -12.81
N ASP A 54 17.01 12.48 -12.87
CA ASP A 54 17.45 11.84 -14.13
C ASP A 54 16.51 10.73 -14.63
N LEU A 55 15.51 10.36 -13.83
CA LEU A 55 14.57 9.30 -14.19
C LEU A 55 13.38 9.85 -14.97
N PRO A 56 13.06 9.32 -16.17
CA PRO A 56 11.91 9.77 -16.97
C PRO A 56 10.59 9.18 -16.45
N MET A 57 10.26 9.37 -15.16
CA MET A 57 9.03 8.86 -14.54
C MET A 57 8.74 9.56 -13.21
N SER A 58 7.50 9.45 -12.73
CA SER A 58 7.10 9.94 -11.41
C SER A 58 7.53 8.99 -10.30
N ILE A 59 8.34 9.50 -9.37
CA ILE A 59 8.78 8.78 -8.17
C ILE A 59 8.57 9.66 -6.94
N ASP A 60 8.12 9.06 -5.85
CA ASP A 60 8.11 9.66 -4.52
C ASP A 60 9.08 8.92 -3.61
N VAL A 61 9.76 9.63 -2.76
CA VAL A 61 10.68 9.08 -1.76
C VAL A 61 10.38 9.70 -0.43
N LEU A 62 10.13 8.84 0.56
CA LEU A 62 9.94 9.22 1.96
C LEU A 62 11.05 8.56 2.76
N ASN A 63 11.80 9.32 3.51
CA ASN A 63 12.91 8.80 4.32
C ASN A 63 12.59 8.79 5.82
N ALA A 64 13.43 8.15 6.62
CA ALA A 64 13.22 8.03 8.06
C ALA A 64 13.06 9.38 8.78
N GLY A 65 13.69 10.45 8.30
CA GLY A 65 13.49 11.81 8.82
C GLY A 65 12.08 12.35 8.56
N ASP A 66 11.48 11.98 7.42
CA ASP A 66 10.07 12.30 7.12
C ASP A 66 9.14 11.53 8.08
N PHE A 67 9.42 10.24 8.35
CA PHE A 67 8.62 9.45 9.28
C PHE A 67 8.63 10.05 10.70
N GLU A 68 9.81 10.43 11.19
CA GLU A 68 9.98 11.05 12.51
C GLU A 68 9.29 12.43 12.60
N SER A 69 9.61 13.34 11.68
CA SER A 69 9.14 14.73 11.71
C SER A 69 7.63 14.87 11.48
N ARG A 70 7.01 13.90 10.79
CA ARG A 70 5.57 13.86 10.45
C ARG A 70 4.82 12.80 11.25
N GLN A 71 5.49 12.12 12.19
CA GLN A 71 4.94 11.09 13.08
C GLN A 71 4.17 10.01 12.33
N MET A 72 4.78 9.47 11.27
CA MET A 72 4.19 8.41 10.46
C MET A 72 4.37 7.07 11.19
N GLY A 73 3.26 6.43 11.59
CA GLY A 73 3.26 5.17 12.33
C GLY A 73 2.97 3.94 11.47
N ASP A 74 2.26 4.11 10.36
CA ASP A 74 1.88 3.03 9.46
C ASP A 74 1.95 3.40 7.98
N ILE A 75 1.62 2.47 7.09
CA ILE A 75 1.65 2.70 5.64
C ILE A 75 0.58 3.67 5.15
N LYS A 76 -0.50 3.89 5.89
CA LYS A 76 -1.52 4.88 5.55
C LYS A 76 -1.00 6.30 5.74
N ASP A 77 -0.16 6.51 6.76
CA ASP A 77 0.45 7.81 7.00
C ASP A 77 1.41 8.21 5.87
N LEU A 78 2.08 7.22 5.23
CA LEU A 78 2.99 7.48 4.12
C LEU A 78 2.31 8.19 2.94
N VAL A 79 1.02 7.96 2.75
CA VAL A 79 0.29 8.44 1.56
C VAL A 79 -0.55 9.69 1.81
N LYS A 80 -0.65 10.19 3.04
CA LYS A 80 -1.50 11.32 3.42
C LYS A 80 -1.31 12.58 2.54
N ASP A 81 -0.07 12.82 2.07
CA ASP A 81 0.29 13.98 1.24
C ASP A 81 0.64 13.58 -0.21
N LEU A 82 0.39 12.32 -0.61
CA LEU A 82 0.68 11.83 -1.94
C LEU A 82 -0.60 11.80 -2.78
N PRO A 83 -0.79 12.71 -3.74
CA PRO A 83 -1.99 12.73 -4.56
C PRO A 83 -2.08 11.46 -5.42
N ASN A 84 -3.33 11.00 -5.66
CA ASN A 84 -3.65 9.79 -6.43
C ASN A 84 -3.03 8.49 -5.86
N VAL A 85 -2.65 8.49 -4.59
CA VAL A 85 -2.21 7.30 -3.86
C VAL A 85 -3.03 7.19 -2.59
N SER A 86 -3.57 6.02 -2.31
CA SER A 86 -4.32 5.74 -1.09
C SER A 86 -3.93 4.39 -0.50
N VAL A 87 -4.15 4.25 0.79
CA VAL A 87 -4.09 2.98 1.51
C VAL A 87 -5.43 2.81 2.20
N LYS A 88 -6.14 1.75 1.87
CA LYS A 88 -7.38 1.41 2.50
C LYS A 88 -7.10 0.90 3.92
N HIS A 89 -7.82 1.43 4.87
CA HIS A 89 -7.69 1.05 6.26
C HIS A 89 -9.04 1.13 6.96
N ALA A 90 -9.55 0.00 7.40
CA ALA A 90 -10.79 -0.06 8.14
C ALA A 90 -10.51 -0.26 9.63
N PRO A 91 -11.11 0.53 10.53
CA PRO A 91 -11.09 0.22 11.96
C PRO A 91 -11.80 -1.12 12.25
N ALA A 92 -11.48 -1.74 13.39
CA ALA A 92 -12.04 -3.00 13.83
C ALA A 92 -13.52 -2.89 14.22
N ARG A 93 -14.40 -2.83 13.26
CA ARG A 93 -15.84 -2.70 13.48
C ARG A 93 -16.70 -3.74 12.80
N PHE A 94 -16.09 -4.72 12.18
CA PHE A 94 -16.79 -5.70 11.38
C PHE A 94 -16.47 -7.11 11.81
N THR A 95 -17.46 -7.98 11.62
CA THR A 95 -17.27 -9.41 11.82
C THR A 95 -16.34 -9.92 10.74
N VAL A 96 -15.29 -10.60 11.11
CA VAL A 96 -14.46 -11.39 10.18
C VAL A 96 -15.26 -12.54 9.60
N THR A 97 -16.21 -13.08 10.36
CA THR A 97 -17.05 -14.21 9.97
C THR A 97 -18.45 -13.82 9.49
N GLY A 98 -18.80 -12.56 9.51
CA GLY A 98 -20.13 -12.04 9.19
C GLY A 98 -20.33 -11.69 7.73
N ALA A 99 -21.51 -11.93 7.22
CA ALA A 99 -21.80 -12.08 5.79
C ALA A 99 -21.98 -10.81 4.98
N SER A 100 -21.78 -9.60 5.39
CA SER A 100 -22.37 -8.53 4.58
C SER A 100 -21.66 -7.19 4.51
N ASN A 101 -20.40 -7.07 4.88
CA ASN A 101 -19.74 -5.80 4.69
C ASN A 101 -18.59 -5.91 3.69
N PRO A 102 -18.76 -5.39 2.46
CA PRO A 102 -17.76 -5.48 1.41
C PRO A 102 -16.51 -4.64 1.68
N THR A 103 -16.56 -3.73 2.65
CA THR A 103 -15.43 -2.85 2.97
C THR A 103 -14.71 -3.23 4.26
N GLY A 104 -15.36 -3.92 5.16
CA GLY A 104 -14.90 -4.15 6.52
C GLY A 104 -13.78 -5.16 6.68
N ARG A 105 -13.42 -5.84 5.60
CA ARG A 105 -12.47 -6.91 5.65
C ARG A 105 -11.20 -6.68 4.96
N ASP A 106 -11.13 -5.60 4.30
CA ASP A 106 -9.88 -5.18 3.71
C ASP A 106 -8.98 -4.58 4.81
N GLY A 107 -8.86 -5.27 5.92
CA GLY A 107 -7.70 -5.18 6.80
C GLY A 107 -6.39 -5.41 6.03
N ASN A 108 -6.53 -5.70 4.74
CA ASN A 108 -5.53 -5.65 3.70
C ASN A 108 -5.12 -4.21 3.42
N ALA A 109 -4.35 -3.65 4.34
CA ALA A 109 -3.69 -2.39 4.10
C ALA A 109 -2.70 -2.57 2.93
N GLY A 110 -3.16 -2.29 1.73
CA GLY A 110 -2.40 -2.29 0.49
C GLY A 110 -2.51 -0.95 -0.20
N PHE A 111 -1.51 -0.60 -0.99
CA PHE A 111 -1.51 0.64 -1.76
C PHE A 111 -2.46 0.55 -2.95
N SER A 112 -3.12 1.68 -3.23
CA SER A 112 -3.78 1.96 -4.50
C SER A 112 -3.06 3.14 -5.15
N ILE A 113 -2.65 3.00 -6.41
CA ILE A 113 -1.98 4.04 -7.18
C ILE A 113 -2.84 4.35 -8.39
N ARG A 114 -3.26 5.61 -8.53
CA ARG A 114 -4.11 6.10 -9.62
C ARG A 114 -5.40 5.25 -9.77
N GLY A 115 -5.97 4.81 -8.64
CA GLY A 115 -7.21 4.03 -8.59
C GLY A 115 -7.06 2.52 -8.82
N LEU A 116 -5.86 2.01 -8.93
CA LEU A 116 -5.60 0.58 -9.05
C LEU A 116 -4.89 0.06 -7.80
N GLY A 117 -5.54 -0.82 -7.08
CA GLY A 117 -5.07 -1.36 -5.79
C GLY A 117 -4.92 -2.87 -5.76
N GLY A 118 -4.71 -3.40 -4.54
CA GLY A 118 -4.48 -4.82 -4.30
C GLY A 118 -3.20 -5.33 -4.95
N ASN A 119 -3.24 -6.53 -5.51
CA ASN A 119 -2.07 -7.14 -6.14
C ASN A 119 -1.67 -6.51 -7.50
N ARG A 120 -2.26 -5.36 -7.89
CA ARG A 120 -1.82 -4.56 -9.06
C ARG A 120 -0.70 -3.58 -8.72
N VAL A 121 -0.47 -3.33 -7.42
CA VAL A 121 0.70 -2.60 -6.91
C VAL A 121 1.69 -3.59 -6.36
N LEU A 122 2.90 -3.64 -6.92
CA LEU A 122 3.96 -4.50 -6.43
C LEU A 122 4.57 -3.89 -5.16
N MET A 123 4.57 -4.65 -4.06
CA MET A 123 5.26 -4.25 -2.84
C MET A 123 6.53 -5.07 -2.68
N LEU A 124 7.63 -4.40 -2.38
CA LEU A 124 8.94 -5.01 -2.15
C LEU A 124 9.50 -4.58 -0.80
N VAL A 125 10.33 -5.44 -0.21
CA VAL A 125 11.21 -5.10 0.92
C VAL A 125 12.63 -5.49 0.53
N ASP A 126 13.53 -4.52 0.39
CA ASP A 126 14.90 -4.69 -0.13
C ASP A 126 14.95 -5.47 -1.47
N GLY A 127 13.97 -5.24 -2.37
CA GLY A 127 13.86 -5.95 -3.66
C GLY A 127 13.24 -7.34 -3.61
N THR A 128 12.89 -7.85 -2.43
CA THR A 128 12.12 -9.10 -2.25
C THR A 128 10.64 -8.80 -2.30
N ARG A 129 9.85 -9.61 -3.01
CA ARG A 129 8.39 -9.45 -3.09
C ARG A 129 7.75 -9.65 -1.71
N ALA A 130 6.91 -8.69 -1.29
CA ALA A 130 6.06 -8.87 -0.12
C ALA A 130 4.92 -9.87 -0.43
N PRO A 131 4.33 -10.53 0.58
CA PRO A 131 3.19 -11.42 0.39
C PRO A 131 2.04 -10.74 -0.36
N ARG A 132 1.27 -11.53 -1.12
CA ARG A 132 0.09 -11.03 -1.84
C ARG A 132 -1.10 -10.87 -0.91
N SER A 133 -1.98 -9.93 -1.23
CA SER A 133 -3.27 -9.88 -0.56
C SER A 133 -4.18 -10.98 -1.07
N TYR A 134 -4.92 -11.59 -0.15
CA TYR A 134 -5.95 -12.58 -0.44
C TYR A 134 -7.23 -12.26 0.33
N VAL A 135 -8.36 -12.28 -0.36
CA VAL A 135 -9.69 -12.07 0.24
C VAL A 135 -10.61 -13.19 -0.21
N ASN A 136 -11.15 -13.94 0.74
CA ASN A 136 -12.14 -14.97 0.45
C ASN A 136 -13.32 -14.91 1.42
N GLY A 137 -14.50 -14.55 0.90
CA GLY A 137 -15.68 -14.38 1.73
C GLY A 137 -15.45 -13.33 2.81
N ASN A 138 -15.35 -13.80 4.04
CA ASN A 138 -15.15 -12.99 5.24
C ASN A 138 -13.68 -12.89 5.66
N ASN A 139 -12.80 -13.61 5.01
CA ASN A 139 -11.41 -13.71 5.37
C ASN A 139 -10.59 -12.82 4.45
N ALA A 140 -9.79 -11.94 5.05
CA ALA A 140 -8.92 -11.04 4.36
C ALA A 140 -7.55 -11.08 5.03
N PHE A 141 -6.50 -11.28 4.23
CA PHE A 141 -5.13 -11.38 4.70
C PHE A 141 -4.34 -10.20 4.16
N GLY A 142 -3.77 -9.43 5.09
CA GLY A 142 -3.15 -8.15 4.82
C GLY A 142 -1.75 -8.22 4.23
N ARG A 143 -1.34 -7.11 3.65
CA ARG A 143 0.01 -6.88 3.12
C ARG A 143 0.82 -5.95 4.03
N ASP A 144 0.31 -5.62 5.21
CA ASP A 144 0.88 -4.67 6.16
C ASP A 144 1.79 -5.31 7.22
N ALA A 145 2.30 -6.53 6.96
CA ALA A 145 3.35 -7.15 7.78
C ALA A 145 4.68 -6.38 7.64
N LEU A 146 4.65 -5.10 8.03
CA LEU A 146 5.74 -4.14 7.95
C LEU A 146 5.79 -3.31 9.23
N SER A 147 7.00 -2.89 9.62
CA SER A 147 7.21 -1.88 10.66
C SER A 147 8.07 -0.77 10.09
N LEU A 148 7.59 0.47 10.13
CA LEU A 148 8.33 1.63 9.60
C LEU A 148 9.62 1.92 10.39
N ASP A 149 9.71 1.48 11.64
CA ASP A 149 10.95 1.62 12.44
C ASP A 149 12.13 0.81 11.89
N LEU A 150 11.86 -0.22 11.07
CA LEU A 150 12.89 -1.00 10.38
C LEU A 150 13.34 -0.35 9.07
N ILE A 151 12.61 0.67 8.59
CA ILE A 151 12.73 1.21 7.24
C ILE A 151 13.54 2.51 7.23
N LYS A 152 14.54 2.57 6.34
CA LYS A 152 15.34 3.77 6.05
C LYS A 152 14.62 4.74 5.13
N ARG A 153 13.96 4.20 4.09
CA ARG A 153 13.17 4.96 3.13
C ARG A 153 12.16 4.09 2.40
N VAL A 154 11.13 4.73 1.88
CA VAL A 154 10.14 4.13 0.98
C VAL A 154 10.25 4.82 -0.37
N GLU A 155 10.37 4.04 -1.43
CA GLU A 155 10.39 4.49 -2.81
C GLU A 155 9.10 4.05 -3.50
N LEU A 156 8.29 5.00 -3.97
CA LEU A 156 7.02 4.76 -4.64
C LEU A 156 7.15 5.18 -6.11
N VAL A 157 7.06 4.21 -7.01
CA VAL A 157 7.09 4.41 -8.47
C VAL A 157 5.66 4.35 -9.00
N ARG A 158 5.22 5.38 -9.71
CA ARG A 158 3.90 5.46 -10.32
C ARG A 158 3.93 4.98 -11.76
N GLY A 159 2.87 4.26 -12.15
CA GLY A 159 2.79 3.61 -13.46
C GLY A 159 3.51 2.27 -13.53
N PRO A 160 3.40 1.55 -14.66
CA PRO A 160 3.85 0.17 -14.75
C PRO A 160 5.35 -0.01 -14.50
N SER A 161 5.67 -0.98 -13.65
CA SER A 161 7.02 -1.39 -13.30
C SER A 161 7.39 -2.80 -13.79
N SER A 162 6.51 -3.41 -14.60
CA SER A 162 6.66 -4.81 -15.04
C SER A 162 7.91 -5.08 -15.86
N VAL A 163 8.46 -4.09 -16.56
CA VAL A 163 9.71 -4.25 -17.32
C VAL A 163 10.89 -4.64 -16.42
N LEU A 164 10.97 -4.05 -15.25
CA LEU A 164 12.06 -4.34 -14.30
C LEU A 164 11.71 -5.45 -13.31
N TYR A 165 10.44 -5.57 -12.90
CA TYR A 165 10.05 -6.40 -11.78
C TYR A 165 9.04 -7.50 -12.10
N GLY A 166 8.53 -7.58 -13.34
CA GLY A 166 7.61 -8.61 -13.80
C GLY A 166 6.16 -8.40 -13.34
N SER A 167 5.45 -9.50 -13.15
CA SER A 167 4.04 -9.52 -12.73
C SER A 167 3.78 -8.68 -11.47
N ASP A 168 2.54 -8.22 -11.31
CA ASP A 168 2.01 -7.44 -10.18
C ASP A 168 2.43 -5.95 -10.17
N GLY A 169 3.34 -5.52 -11.07
CA GLY A 169 3.71 -4.13 -11.26
C GLY A 169 2.82 -3.37 -12.27
N LEU A 170 1.51 -3.66 -12.31
CA LEU A 170 0.58 -3.08 -13.30
C LEU A 170 0.30 -1.59 -13.05
N ALA A 171 0.09 -1.20 -11.81
CA ALA A 171 -0.22 0.17 -11.37
C ALA A 171 0.99 0.94 -10.87
N GLY A 172 1.97 0.24 -10.33
CA GLY A 172 3.15 0.83 -9.73
C GLY A 172 3.89 -0.13 -8.81
N LEU A 173 4.87 0.44 -8.11
CA LEU A 173 5.75 -0.26 -7.19
C LEU A 173 5.93 0.57 -5.92
N VAL A 174 5.90 -0.10 -4.77
CA VAL A 174 6.33 0.47 -3.49
C VAL A 174 7.43 -0.40 -2.92
N ASN A 175 8.64 0.15 -2.75
CA ASN A 175 9.80 -0.56 -2.23
C ASN A 175 10.22 0.03 -0.89
N PHE A 176 10.19 -0.80 0.13
CA PHE A 176 10.62 -0.49 1.49
C PHE A 176 12.09 -0.89 1.62
N ILE A 177 12.95 0.09 1.80
CA ILE A 177 14.39 -0.13 2.00
C ILE A 177 14.68 -0.11 3.48
N THR A 178 15.14 -1.22 4.03
CA THR A 178 15.43 -1.36 5.46
C THR A 178 16.74 -0.68 5.84
N ALA A 179 16.87 -0.30 7.11
CA ALA A 179 18.04 0.36 7.65
C ALA A 179 19.33 -0.45 7.43
N GLU A 180 20.45 0.24 7.25
CA GLU A 180 21.79 -0.33 7.14
C GLU A 180 22.67 0.05 8.34
N PRO A 181 23.70 -0.72 8.69
CA PRO A 181 24.61 -0.41 9.80
C PRO A 181 25.19 1.01 9.71
N LEU A 182 25.57 1.43 8.50
CA LEU A 182 26.18 2.76 8.28
C LEU A 182 25.25 3.93 8.60
N ASP A 183 23.93 3.73 8.60
CA ASP A 183 22.96 4.79 8.95
C ASP A 183 23.11 5.24 10.42
N PHE A 184 23.72 4.39 11.26
CA PHE A 184 23.96 4.65 12.70
C PHE A 184 25.44 4.81 13.06
N LEU A 185 26.36 4.42 12.19
CA LEU A 185 27.82 4.46 12.43
C LEU A 185 28.50 5.69 11.84
N THR A 186 27.81 6.49 11.03
CA THR A 186 28.30 7.77 10.52
C THR A 186 27.77 8.92 11.39
N ALA A 187 28.68 9.59 12.09
CA ALA A 187 28.34 10.85 12.76
C ALA A 187 28.11 11.97 11.72
N THR A 188 27.37 13.03 12.09
CA THR A 188 27.32 14.29 11.33
C THR A 188 28.74 14.89 11.32
N GLY A 189 29.54 14.51 10.32
CA GLY A 189 30.97 14.80 10.21
C GLY A 189 31.71 13.59 9.68
N THR A 190 33.00 13.70 9.51
CA THR A 190 33.88 12.67 8.95
C THR A 190 34.24 11.51 9.91
N GLU A 191 33.83 11.57 11.16
CA GLU A 191 34.17 10.55 12.16
C GLU A 191 33.20 9.36 12.11
N SER A 192 33.76 8.19 11.91
CA SER A 192 33.07 6.91 11.87
C SER A 192 33.07 6.28 13.26
N LYS A 193 31.88 6.03 13.82
CA LYS A 193 31.72 5.38 15.12
C LYS A 193 32.00 3.88 15.03
N ALA A 194 32.59 3.29 16.07
CA ALA A 194 32.71 1.82 16.20
C ALA A 194 31.38 1.19 16.63
N LEU A 195 30.59 1.90 17.42
CA LEU A 195 29.26 1.51 17.89
C LEU A 195 28.35 2.74 17.83
N GLY A 196 27.11 2.55 17.40
CA GLY A 196 26.09 3.57 17.37
C GLY A 196 24.71 2.95 17.42
N GLY A 197 23.68 3.77 17.62
CA GLY A 197 22.33 3.25 17.70
C GLY A 197 21.27 4.33 17.89
N ARG A 198 20.04 3.85 18.08
CA ARG A 198 18.85 4.69 18.30
C ARG A 198 17.92 4.02 19.29
N LEU A 199 17.38 4.80 20.20
CA LEU A 199 16.22 4.45 21.02
C LEU A 199 15.07 5.39 20.63
N ALA A 200 13.91 4.85 20.37
CA ALA A 200 12.72 5.61 20.06
C ALA A 200 11.52 5.11 20.85
N GLY A 201 10.70 6.03 21.31
CA GLY A 201 9.40 5.74 21.93
C GLY A 201 8.37 6.69 21.35
N SER A 202 7.17 6.20 21.03
CA SER A 202 6.09 7.03 20.56
C SER A 202 4.75 6.59 21.13
N TRP A 203 3.84 7.56 21.26
CA TRP A 203 2.44 7.35 21.60
C TRP A 203 1.57 8.04 20.55
N SER A 204 0.50 7.34 20.11
CA SER A 204 -0.46 7.79 19.13
C SER A 204 -1.86 7.80 19.75
N GLY A 205 -2.53 8.95 19.73
CA GLY A 205 -3.82 9.12 20.38
C GLY A 205 -5.02 8.70 19.53
N ASP A 206 -4.82 8.26 18.29
CA ASP A 206 -5.89 7.74 17.44
C ASP A 206 -6.26 6.28 17.76
N ASP A 207 -5.34 5.52 18.35
CA ASP A 207 -5.53 4.12 18.74
C ASP A 207 -4.96 3.79 20.11
N ASP A 208 -4.60 4.81 20.92
CA ASP A 208 -3.88 4.67 22.20
C ASP A 208 -2.61 3.82 22.08
N GLY A 209 -1.98 3.89 20.92
CA GLY A 209 -0.85 3.06 20.55
C GLY A 209 0.45 3.52 21.17
N PHE A 210 1.14 2.61 21.87
CA PHE A 210 2.49 2.84 22.38
C PHE A 210 3.49 1.96 21.61
N ASN A 211 4.52 2.58 21.05
CA ASN A 211 5.58 1.92 20.30
C ASN A 211 6.95 2.20 20.91
N MET A 212 7.78 1.16 20.99
CA MET A 212 9.19 1.25 21.35
C MET A 212 10.04 0.59 20.28
N ALA A 213 11.14 1.25 19.91
CA ALA A 213 12.13 0.74 18.97
C ALA A 213 13.54 0.94 19.54
N ALA A 214 14.39 -0.08 19.40
CA ALA A 214 15.78 -0.03 19.77
C ALA A 214 16.64 -0.57 18.64
N THR A 215 17.62 0.21 18.22
CA THR A 215 18.59 -0.16 17.17
C THR A 215 20.00 -0.03 17.74
N VAL A 216 20.82 -1.04 17.47
CA VAL A 216 22.26 -1.00 17.76
C VAL A 216 23.01 -1.47 16.50
N ALA A 217 24.04 -0.74 16.12
CA ALA A 217 24.90 -1.07 15.00
C ALA A 217 26.36 -1.00 15.43
N GLY A 218 27.20 -1.86 14.88
CA GLY A 218 28.61 -1.91 15.21
C GLY A 218 29.50 -2.36 14.06
N ARG A 219 30.81 -2.16 14.26
CA ARG A 219 31.88 -2.68 13.40
C ARG A 219 32.56 -3.86 14.07
N ALA A 220 32.84 -4.91 13.30
CA ALA A 220 33.63 -6.05 13.71
C ALA A 220 34.88 -6.11 12.80
N GLY A 221 35.90 -5.36 13.14
CA GLY A 221 37.07 -5.12 12.30
C GLY A 221 36.80 -4.20 11.10
N GLU A 222 37.69 -4.17 10.12
CA GLU A 222 37.63 -3.25 8.99
C GLU A 222 36.60 -3.68 7.92
N GLY A 223 36.33 -4.98 7.79
CA GLY A 223 35.51 -5.53 6.72
C GLY A 223 34.11 -5.97 7.12
N ALA A 224 33.71 -5.87 8.38
CA ALA A 224 32.41 -6.35 8.85
C ALA A 224 31.66 -5.27 9.64
N GLN A 225 30.35 -5.18 9.36
CA GLN A 225 29.41 -4.29 10.06
C GLN A 225 28.14 -5.07 10.35
N TRP A 226 27.50 -4.78 11.47
CA TRP A 226 26.27 -5.43 11.87
C TRP A 226 25.25 -4.42 12.40
N LEU A 227 23.98 -4.78 12.30
CA LEU A 227 22.84 -4.05 12.81
C LEU A 227 21.87 -5.02 13.47
N LEU A 228 21.30 -4.62 14.59
CA LEU A 228 20.17 -5.28 15.21
C LEU A 228 19.14 -4.21 15.58
N THR A 229 17.89 -4.37 15.11
CA THR A 229 16.76 -3.53 15.48
C THR A 229 15.63 -4.39 16.01
N GLY A 230 15.08 -4.06 17.17
CA GLY A 230 13.86 -4.65 17.73
C GLY A 230 12.81 -3.59 17.95
N THR A 231 11.54 -3.91 17.64
CA THR A 231 10.40 -3.01 17.88
C THR A 231 9.26 -3.75 18.52
N SER A 232 8.48 -3.07 19.36
CA SER A 232 7.24 -3.59 19.94
C SER A 232 6.21 -2.47 20.03
N ARG A 233 5.03 -2.71 19.49
CA ARG A 233 3.88 -1.80 19.51
C ARG A 233 2.68 -2.50 20.10
N HIS A 234 2.00 -1.81 21.01
CA HIS A 234 0.70 -2.19 21.56
C HIS A 234 -0.28 -1.06 21.28
N ALA A 235 -1.47 -1.39 20.81
CA ALA A 235 -2.50 -0.41 20.48
C ALA A 235 -3.89 -0.98 20.74
N SER A 236 -4.86 -0.09 20.92
CA SER A 236 -6.29 -0.40 20.91
C SER A 236 -6.88 -0.33 19.50
N SER A 237 -8.20 -0.34 19.39
CA SER A 237 -8.88 -0.10 18.11
C SER A 237 -8.62 1.32 17.62
N LEU A 238 -8.42 1.46 16.30
CA LEU A 238 -8.36 2.78 15.66
C LEU A 238 -9.66 3.55 15.93
N GLY A 239 -9.54 4.77 16.43
CA GLY A 239 -10.65 5.66 16.70
C GLY A 239 -11.40 6.10 15.43
N ASN A 240 -12.65 6.51 15.62
CA ASN A 240 -13.46 7.16 14.60
C ASN A 240 -14.35 8.23 15.26
N MET A 241 -15.23 8.88 14.51
CA MET A 241 -16.18 9.85 15.03
C MET A 241 -17.63 9.31 15.07
N GLY A 242 -17.79 8.00 15.11
CA GLY A 242 -19.08 7.35 15.36
C GLY A 242 -19.49 7.52 16.81
N SER A 243 -20.80 7.70 17.07
CA SER A 243 -21.34 7.98 18.39
C SER A 243 -22.16 6.83 19.00
N ASN A 244 -22.66 5.91 18.16
CA ASN A 244 -23.47 4.79 18.65
C ASN A 244 -22.57 3.68 19.21
N ASP A 245 -22.64 3.45 20.53
CA ASP A 245 -21.88 2.45 21.28
C ASP A 245 -22.69 1.18 21.60
N GLU A 246 -23.94 1.12 21.17
CA GLU A 246 -24.80 -0.04 21.39
C GLU A 246 -24.20 -1.30 20.77
N PRO A 247 -24.17 -2.44 21.48
CA PRO A 247 -23.71 -3.70 20.93
C PRO A 247 -24.75 -4.29 19.97
N SER A 248 -24.77 -3.79 18.75
CA SER A 248 -25.71 -4.19 17.70
C SER A 248 -25.16 -3.88 16.32
N VAL A 249 -25.86 -4.33 15.28
CA VAL A 249 -25.49 -4.03 13.87
C VAL A 249 -25.53 -2.52 13.53
N ASN A 250 -26.13 -1.72 14.39
CA ASN A 250 -26.18 -0.25 14.23
C ASN A 250 -25.02 0.46 14.93
N ARG A 251 -24.13 -0.28 15.58
CA ARG A 251 -22.94 0.27 16.23
C ARG A 251 -22.10 1.06 15.25
N THR A 252 -21.70 2.27 15.62
CA THR A 252 -20.81 3.13 14.83
C THR A 252 -19.47 3.40 15.49
N ARG A 253 -19.36 3.19 16.81
CA ARG A 253 -18.05 3.18 17.48
C ARG A 253 -17.25 1.93 17.10
N PRO A 254 -15.91 1.99 17.08
CA PRO A 254 -15.08 0.81 16.82
C PRO A 254 -15.40 -0.32 17.81
N ASN A 255 -15.26 -1.55 17.37
CA ASN A 255 -15.27 -2.69 18.29
C ASN A 255 -14.02 -2.63 19.19
N PRO A 256 -14.13 -3.02 20.46
CA PRO A 256 -12.96 -3.18 21.31
C PRO A 256 -11.94 -4.11 20.67
N GLN A 257 -10.71 -3.64 20.54
CA GLN A 257 -9.63 -4.40 19.94
C GLN A 257 -8.33 -4.16 20.68
N THR A 258 -7.51 -5.17 20.79
CA THR A 258 -6.12 -5.09 21.25
C THR A 258 -5.21 -5.55 20.14
N ASN A 259 -4.28 -4.69 19.74
CA ASN A 259 -3.32 -4.97 18.68
C ASN A 259 -1.92 -5.06 19.26
N ARG A 260 -1.13 -6.02 18.77
CA ARG A 260 0.29 -6.13 19.07
C ARG A 260 1.08 -6.33 17.78
N THR A 261 2.19 -5.62 17.64
CA THR A 261 3.15 -5.80 16.55
C THR A 261 4.55 -5.87 17.14
N ASP A 262 5.25 -6.97 16.90
CA ASP A 262 6.65 -7.15 17.27
C ASP A 262 7.48 -7.36 16.00
N SER A 263 8.65 -6.72 15.92
CA SER A 263 9.51 -6.86 14.74
C SER A 263 10.99 -6.95 15.12
N LEU A 264 11.74 -7.69 14.33
CA LEU A 264 13.17 -7.83 14.48
C LEU A 264 13.84 -7.72 13.11
N LEU A 265 14.92 -6.94 13.02
CA LEU A 265 15.79 -6.86 11.85
C LEU A 265 17.23 -7.09 12.29
N GLY A 266 17.88 -8.11 11.72
CA GLY A 266 19.31 -8.34 11.84
C GLY A 266 19.97 -8.18 10.47
N LYS A 267 21.06 -7.41 10.39
CA LYS A 267 21.89 -7.31 9.18
C LYS A 267 23.35 -7.53 9.49
N LEU A 268 24.02 -8.30 8.62
CA LEU A 268 25.46 -8.46 8.61
C LEU A 268 25.98 -8.07 7.23
N VAL A 269 26.83 -7.04 7.19
CA VAL A 269 27.48 -6.55 5.97
C VAL A 269 28.95 -6.91 6.02
N LEU A 270 29.39 -7.72 5.07
CA LEU A 270 30.77 -8.17 4.92
C LEU A 270 31.39 -7.58 3.66
N ARG A 271 32.58 -7.02 3.79
CA ARG A 271 33.43 -6.55 2.68
C ARG A 271 34.80 -7.22 2.80
N PRO A 272 34.90 -8.46 2.30
CA PRO A 272 36.19 -9.21 2.38
C PRO A 272 37.33 -8.48 1.66
N ASN A 273 36.98 -7.67 0.66
CA ASN A 273 37.90 -6.81 -0.11
C ASN A 273 37.13 -5.64 -0.74
N ALA A 274 37.80 -4.78 -1.48
CA ALA A 274 37.24 -3.60 -2.11
C ALA A 274 36.21 -3.89 -3.22
N ILE A 275 36.25 -5.10 -3.80
CA ILE A 275 35.37 -5.45 -4.94
C ILE A 275 34.15 -6.28 -4.54
N GLN A 276 34.03 -6.69 -3.28
CA GLN A 276 32.94 -7.56 -2.82
C GLN A 276 32.20 -6.94 -1.63
N LYS A 277 30.89 -6.94 -1.70
CA LYS A 277 29.99 -6.62 -0.57
C LYS A 277 28.95 -7.72 -0.47
N HIS A 278 28.84 -8.37 0.68
CA HIS A 278 27.79 -9.33 1.00
C HIS A 278 26.93 -8.78 2.13
N THR A 279 25.62 -8.83 1.98
CA THR A 279 24.67 -8.45 3.02
C THR A 279 23.75 -9.61 3.32
N LEU A 280 23.80 -10.11 4.54
CA LEU A 280 22.84 -11.08 5.05
C LEU A 280 21.81 -10.34 5.90
N THR A 281 20.52 -10.53 5.60
CA THR A 281 19.41 -9.89 6.30
C THR A 281 18.48 -10.96 6.85
N LEU A 282 18.19 -10.89 8.14
CA LEU A 282 17.13 -11.63 8.82
C LEU A 282 16.05 -10.64 9.26
N GLU A 283 14.81 -10.91 8.94
CA GLU A 283 13.67 -10.08 9.34
C GLU A 283 12.53 -10.95 9.85
N HIS A 284 11.95 -10.52 10.96
CA HIS A 284 10.74 -11.08 11.54
C HIS A 284 9.74 -9.95 11.79
N VAL A 285 8.49 -10.16 11.39
CA VAL A 285 7.36 -9.28 11.74
C VAL A 285 6.20 -10.17 12.17
N GLY A 286 5.75 -9.99 13.41
CA GLY A 286 4.58 -10.64 13.96
C GLY A 286 3.52 -9.61 14.34
N LYS A 287 2.28 -9.83 13.94
CA LYS A 287 1.10 -9.05 14.34
C LYS A 287 0.07 -9.96 14.96
N GLY A 288 -0.59 -9.51 16.00
CA GLY A 288 -1.74 -10.15 16.63
C GLY A 288 -2.83 -9.12 16.91
N SER A 289 -4.08 -9.54 16.77
CA SER A 289 -5.25 -8.72 17.03
C SER A 289 -6.34 -9.56 17.72
N ASP A 290 -6.80 -9.10 18.88
CA ASP A 290 -7.94 -9.65 19.60
C ASP A 290 -9.10 -8.66 19.52
N THR A 291 -10.25 -9.08 18.98
CA THR A 291 -11.41 -8.21 18.76
C THR A 291 -12.66 -8.78 19.41
N ASP A 292 -13.37 -7.97 20.20
CA ASP A 292 -14.75 -8.25 20.64
C ASP A 292 -15.73 -7.57 19.67
N LEU A 293 -16.40 -8.37 18.85
CA LEU A 293 -17.24 -7.91 17.76
C LEU A 293 -18.64 -7.51 18.25
N LEU A 294 -18.71 -6.40 19.00
CA LEU A 294 -19.98 -5.84 19.51
C LEU A 294 -20.94 -5.48 18.38
N SER A 295 -20.42 -5.13 17.21
CA SER A 295 -21.22 -4.78 16.02
C SER A 295 -21.96 -5.97 15.39
N SER A 296 -21.61 -7.20 15.75
CA SER A 296 -22.30 -8.41 15.26
C SER A 296 -23.42 -8.88 16.17
N ARG A 297 -23.46 -8.39 17.41
CA ARG A 297 -24.43 -8.82 18.41
C ARG A 297 -25.85 -8.42 18.06
N ALA A 298 -26.81 -9.25 18.43
CA ALA A 298 -28.21 -8.89 18.37
C ALA A 298 -28.52 -7.84 19.44
N ALA A 299 -29.27 -6.79 19.07
CA ALA A 299 -29.69 -5.73 20.00
C ALA A 299 -30.52 -6.26 21.17
N SER A 300 -31.21 -7.38 20.99
CA SER A 300 -31.93 -8.09 22.05
C SER A 300 -31.86 -9.61 21.85
N LEU A 301 -31.90 -10.33 22.93
CA LEU A 301 -31.87 -11.81 22.95
C LEU A 301 -33.17 -12.34 23.53
N PRO A 302 -34.25 -12.48 22.72
CA PRO A 302 -35.49 -13.08 23.16
C PRO A 302 -35.30 -14.57 23.43
N ALA A 303 -36.29 -15.21 24.10
CA ALA A 303 -36.25 -16.65 24.34
C ALA A 303 -35.98 -17.42 23.02
N PRO A 304 -35.03 -18.36 22.99
CA PRO A 304 -34.58 -19.03 21.76
C PRO A 304 -35.55 -20.14 21.33
N THR A 305 -36.79 -19.80 21.03
CA THR A 305 -37.87 -20.73 20.70
C THR A 305 -37.97 -21.07 19.21
N THR A 306 -37.56 -20.15 18.34
CA THR A 306 -37.57 -20.34 16.87
C THR A 306 -36.15 -20.47 16.32
N THR A 307 -36.00 -21.01 15.11
CA THR A 307 -34.72 -21.07 14.41
C THR A 307 -34.09 -19.69 14.28
N ALA A 308 -34.88 -18.66 13.99
CA ALA A 308 -34.43 -17.29 13.87
C ALA A 308 -33.91 -16.72 15.19
N THR A 309 -34.65 -16.89 16.31
CA THR A 309 -34.22 -16.42 17.63
C THR A 309 -33.02 -17.19 18.17
N LYS A 310 -32.92 -18.50 17.90
CA LYS A 310 -31.75 -19.32 18.25
C LYS A 310 -30.48 -18.87 17.54
N ALA A 311 -30.59 -18.44 16.28
CA ALA A 311 -29.46 -18.02 15.44
C ALA A 311 -28.92 -16.62 15.75
N LEU A 312 -29.61 -15.84 16.60
CA LEU A 312 -29.13 -14.51 17.00
C LEU A 312 -27.75 -14.60 17.67
N VAL A 313 -26.89 -13.66 17.37
CA VAL A 313 -25.52 -13.61 17.93
C VAL A 313 -25.57 -12.99 19.32
N ALA A 314 -25.21 -13.76 20.33
CA ALA A 314 -25.07 -13.31 21.72
C ALA A 314 -23.68 -12.70 21.96
N SER A 315 -22.62 -13.31 21.44
CA SER A 315 -21.27 -12.75 21.44
C SER A 315 -20.48 -13.29 20.26
N GLU A 316 -19.53 -12.49 19.78
CA GLU A 316 -18.58 -12.87 18.75
C GLU A 316 -17.22 -12.26 19.08
N THR A 317 -16.19 -13.11 19.05
CA THR A 317 -14.80 -12.71 19.27
C THR A 317 -13.95 -13.25 18.14
N ASP A 318 -12.88 -12.54 17.83
CA ASP A 318 -11.93 -12.91 16.80
C ASP A 318 -10.50 -12.73 17.28
N HIS A 319 -9.62 -13.65 16.89
CA HIS A 319 -8.20 -13.63 17.16
C HIS A 319 -7.45 -13.82 15.83
N ASP A 320 -6.78 -12.77 15.37
CA ASP A 320 -6.03 -12.75 14.13
C ASP A 320 -4.55 -12.74 14.40
N THR A 321 -3.79 -13.48 13.61
CA THR A 321 -2.34 -13.43 13.62
C THR A 321 -1.80 -13.34 12.20
N LEU A 322 -0.74 -12.54 12.02
CA LEU A 322 0.02 -12.44 10.78
C LEU A 322 1.49 -12.46 11.13
N ARG A 323 2.22 -13.40 10.55
CA ARG A 323 3.66 -13.56 10.75
C ARG A 323 4.37 -13.55 9.40
N ARG A 324 5.51 -12.84 9.32
CA ARG A 324 6.41 -12.88 8.17
C ARG A 324 7.85 -13.02 8.63
N ASP A 325 8.51 -14.05 8.15
CA ASP A 325 9.92 -14.33 8.36
C ASP A 325 10.64 -14.27 7.00
N ARG A 326 11.76 -13.55 6.94
CA ARG A 326 12.56 -13.42 5.71
C ARG A 326 14.04 -13.55 6.01
N LEU A 327 14.71 -14.37 5.19
CA LEU A 327 16.16 -14.46 5.13
C LEU A 327 16.61 -14.09 3.72
N THR A 328 17.51 -13.11 3.60
CA THR A 328 17.99 -12.62 2.30
C THR A 328 19.51 -12.52 2.30
N TRP A 329 20.10 -12.98 1.21
CA TRP A 329 21.51 -12.76 0.89
C TRP A 329 21.61 -11.89 -0.37
N ASP A 330 22.20 -10.69 -0.24
CA ASP A 330 22.53 -9.77 -1.34
C ASP A 330 24.06 -9.74 -1.48
N ALA A 331 24.54 -10.00 -2.67
CA ALA A 331 25.97 -9.95 -2.99
C ALA A 331 26.22 -9.02 -4.17
N ARG A 332 27.17 -8.11 -4.01
CA ARG A 332 27.60 -7.17 -5.05
C ARG A 332 29.09 -7.35 -5.33
N TYR A 333 29.42 -7.44 -6.61
CA TYR A 333 30.76 -7.59 -7.13
C TYR A 333 31.04 -6.45 -8.10
N VAL A 334 32.14 -5.73 -7.86
CA VAL A 334 32.71 -4.77 -8.81
C VAL A 334 33.69 -5.52 -9.69
N LEU A 335 33.48 -5.45 -11.00
CA LEU A 335 34.25 -6.20 -11.99
C LEU A 335 34.87 -5.21 -12.98
N ASP A 336 36.01 -5.60 -13.55
CA ASP A 336 36.60 -4.91 -14.70
C ASP A 336 36.61 -5.86 -15.88
N SER A 337 35.45 -6.00 -16.54
CA SER A 337 35.30 -6.91 -17.67
C SER A 337 34.63 -6.25 -18.86
N LYS A 338 34.73 -6.85 -20.04
CA LYS A 338 34.07 -6.35 -21.25
C LYS A 338 32.55 -6.35 -21.12
N TRP A 339 31.97 -7.22 -20.27
CA TRP A 339 30.55 -7.45 -20.17
C TRP A 339 29.92 -6.84 -18.92
N ALA A 340 30.69 -6.63 -17.86
CA ALA A 340 30.18 -6.23 -16.56
C ALA A 340 31.15 -5.30 -15.82
N ASP A 341 30.64 -4.19 -15.26
CA ASP A 341 31.32 -3.40 -14.24
C ASP A 341 30.83 -3.80 -12.85
N GLN A 342 29.58 -4.27 -12.76
CA GLN A 342 29.00 -4.71 -11.50
C GLN A 342 28.05 -5.88 -11.74
N VAL A 343 28.10 -6.85 -10.83
CA VAL A 343 27.11 -7.93 -10.71
C VAL A 343 26.49 -7.85 -9.33
N GLN A 344 25.19 -7.91 -9.28
CA GLN A 344 24.43 -8.04 -8.03
C GLN A 344 23.61 -9.32 -8.09
N THR A 345 23.65 -10.10 -7.01
CA THR A 345 22.83 -11.30 -6.84
C THR A 345 22.07 -11.20 -5.54
N LEU A 346 20.78 -11.49 -5.58
CA LEU A 346 19.93 -11.55 -4.40
C LEU A 346 19.25 -12.92 -4.36
N VAL A 347 19.32 -13.59 -3.21
CA VAL A 347 18.57 -14.82 -2.92
C VAL A 347 17.77 -14.58 -1.64
N SER A 348 16.49 -14.91 -1.66
CA SER A 348 15.59 -14.69 -0.53
C SER A 348 14.69 -15.90 -0.29
N LEU A 349 14.53 -16.24 0.98
CA LEU A 349 13.57 -17.20 1.50
C LEU A 349 12.59 -16.41 2.38
N GLN A 350 11.29 -16.55 2.14
CA GLN A 350 10.27 -15.85 2.91
C GLN A 350 9.11 -16.79 3.22
N ASN A 351 8.68 -16.80 4.49
CA ASN A 351 7.45 -17.40 4.94
C ASN A 351 6.49 -16.31 5.41
N SER A 352 5.22 -16.46 5.07
CA SER A 352 4.14 -15.62 5.58
C SER A 352 2.97 -16.50 5.97
N ASP A 353 2.58 -16.44 7.23
CA ASP A 353 1.50 -17.23 7.82
C ASP A 353 0.47 -16.26 8.39
N ALA A 354 -0.77 -16.38 7.95
CA ALA A 354 -1.89 -15.61 8.46
C ALA A 354 -2.99 -16.57 8.95
N GLN A 355 -3.54 -16.28 10.12
CA GLN A 355 -4.60 -17.05 10.74
C GLN A 355 -5.68 -16.10 11.28
N GLU A 356 -6.92 -16.53 11.16
CA GLU A 356 -8.11 -15.88 11.72
C GLU A 356 -8.91 -16.92 12.47
N ASN A 357 -9.18 -16.68 13.76
CA ASN A 357 -9.87 -17.62 14.66
C ASN A 357 -11.09 -16.94 15.28
N GLY A 358 -12.25 -17.16 14.64
CA GLY A 358 -13.52 -16.59 15.05
C GLY A 358 -14.34 -17.54 15.94
N ARG A 359 -14.92 -17.01 17.02
CA ARG A 359 -15.83 -17.71 17.91
C ARG A 359 -17.13 -16.93 18.07
N THR A 360 -18.25 -17.49 17.57
CA THR A 360 -19.58 -16.91 17.71
C THR A 360 -20.40 -17.75 18.67
N VAL A 361 -20.98 -17.11 19.70
CA VAL A 361 -21.98 -17.75 20.60
C VAL A 361 -23.35 -17.29 20.17
N ARG A 362 -24.27 -18.21 19.94
CA ARG A 362 -25.66 -17.94 19.58
C ARG A 362 -26.55 -17.82 20.81
N ASN A 363 -27.74 -17.28 20.63
CA ASN A 363 -28.74 -17.10 21.69
C ASN A 363 -29.19 -18.43 22.33
N ASP A 364 -29.12 -19.56 21.62
CA ASP A 364 -29.38 -20.89 22.14
C ASP A 364 -28.13 -21.53 22.80
N SER A 365 -27.09 -20.75 23.07
CA SER A 365 -25.78 -21.21 23.59
C SER A 365 -24.99 -22.08 22.60
N GLY A 366 -25.46 -22.25 21.37
CA GLY A 366 -24.69 -22.92 20.32
C GLY A 366 -23.44 -22.14 19.96
N VAL A 367 -22.30 -22.83 19.88
CA VAL A 367 -21.00 -22.22 19.54
C VAL A 367 -20.64 -22.52 18.09
N ARG A 368 -20.33 -21.49 17.33
CA ARG A 368 -19.75 -21.59 16.00
C ARG A 368 -18.29 -21.23 16.07
N LEU A 369 -17.42 -22.04 15.52
CA LEU A 369 -15.99 -21.75 15.35
C LEU A 369 -15.65 -21.59 13.87
N ARG A 370 -14.73 -20.69 13.58
CA ARG A 370 -14.13 -20.50 12.27
C ARG A 370 -12.64 -20.31 12.44
N ASP A 371 -11.88 -21.24 11.87
CA ASP A 371 -10.43 -21.24 11.88
C ASP A 371 -9.97 -21.23 10.43
N THR A 372 -9.31 -20.15 10.03
CA THR A 372 -8.88 -19.94 8.66
C THR A 372 -7.40 -19.65 8.63
N SER A 373 -6.70 -20.22 7.67
CA SER A 373 -5.30 -19.90 7.43
C SER A 373 -5.03 -19.64 5.96
N TYR A 374 -4.03 -18.80 5.73
CA TYR A 374 -3.47 -18.50 4.41
C TYR A 374 -1.95 -18.36 4.55
N ASN A 375 -1.22 -19.21 3.85
CA ASN A 375 0.23 -19.30 3.98
C ASN A 375 0.90 -19.17 2.61
N GLU A 376 1.98 -18.41 2.57
CA GLU A 376 2.86 -18.28 1.41
C GLU A 376 4.29 -18.64 1.80
N HIS A 377 4.89 -19.55 1.04
CA HIS A 377 6.30 -19.85 1.11
C HIS A 377 6.97 -19.44 -0.21
N THR A 378 7.83 -18.43 -0.17
CA THR A 378 8.45 -17.83 -1.36
C THR A 378 9.95 -18.04 -1.37
N VAL A 379 10.46 -18.55 -2.50
CA VAL A 379 11.87 -18.57 -2.84
C VAL A 379 12.08 -17.65 -4.03
N GLN A 380 13.01 -16.71 -3.92
CA GLN A 380 13.33 -15.74 -4.97
C GLN A 380 14.84 -15.70 -5.19
N ALA A 381 15.25 -15.65 -6.46
CA ALA A 381 16.63 -15.43 -6.86
C ALA A 381 16.69 -14.43 -8.01
N ASN A 382 17.52 -13.41 -7.88
CA ASN A 382 17.71 -12.38 -8.88
C ASN A 382 19.20 -12.21 -9.15
N MET A 383 19.55 -12.04 -10.41
CA MET A 383 20.90 -11.63 -10.82
C MET A 383 20.79 -10.46 -11.77
N GLN A 384 21.53 -9.42 -11.50
CA GLN A 384 21.63 -8.23 -12.33
C GLN A 384 23.09 -7.96 -12.67
N VAL A 385 23.33 -7.60 -13.92
CA VAL A 385 24.61 -7.14 -14.43
C VAL A 385 24.45 -5.73 -14.94
N SER A 386 25.41 -4.87 -14.65
CA SER A 386 25.47 -3.52 -15.24
C SER A 386 26.81 -3.26 -15.88
N LYS A 387 26.80 -2.56 -17.01
CA LYS A 387 27.95 -2.13 -17.79
C LYS A 387 27.79 -0.70 -18.25
N SER A 388 28.78 0.14 -17.96
CA SER A 388 28.88 1.51 -18.44
C SER A 388 29.84 1.57 -19.62
N LEU A 389 29.45 2.29 -20.67
CA LEU A 389 30.20 2.44 -21.89
C LEU A 389 30.27 3.93 -22.26
N VAL A 390 31.42 4.38 -22.73
CA VAL A 390 31.55 5.67 -23.39
C VAL A 390 31.29 5.43 -24.89
N VAL A 391 30.18 5.95 -25.41
CA VAL A 391 29.78 5.78 -26.81
C VAL A 391 30.45 6.82 -27.69
N SER A 392 30.56 8.06 -27.19
CA SER A 392 31.26 9.17 -27.81
C SER A 392 31.65 10.20 -26.73
N GLU A 393 32.30 11.29 -27.13
CA GLU A 393 32.63 12.42 -26.22
C GLU A 393 31.39 13.01 -25.53
N GLN A 394 30.21 12.91 -26.17
CA GLN A 394 28.96 13.51 -25.70
C GLN A 394 27.98 12.49 -25.13
N TRP A 395 28.17 11.18 -25.36
CA TRP A 395 27.22 10.15 -25.01
C TRP A 395 27.85 9.03 -24.20
N SER A 396 27.23 8.75 -23.07
CA SER A 396 27.48 7.56 -22.27
C SER A 396 26.29 6.61 -22.39
N GLN A 397 26.56 5.32 -22.19
CA GLN A 397 25.54 4.28 -22.16
C GLN A 397 25.72 3.44 -20.91
N LYS A 398 24.63 3.19 -20.18
CA LYS A 398 24.62 2.24 -19.08
C LYS A 398 23.62 1.12 -19.43
N ILE A 399 24.11 -0.09 -19.56
CA ILE A 399 23.30 -1.27 -19.83
C ILE A 399 23.09 -2.01 -18.52
N SER A 400 21.84 -2.36 -18.22
CA SER A 400 21.46 -3.24 -17.10
C SER A 400 20.66 -4.40 -17.66
N TYR A 401 21.07 -5.61 -17.37
CA TYR A 401 20.36 -6.82 -17.79
C TYR A 401 20.39 -7.87 -16.70
N GLY A 402 19.45 -8.78 -16.70
CA GLY A 402 19.36 -9.75 -15.61
C GLY A 402 18.32 -10.81 -15.78
N LEU A 403 18.36 -11.72 -14.80
CA LEU A 403 17.46 -12.86 -14.66
C LEU A 403 16.77 -12.78 -13.30
N ASP A 404 15.47 -12.97 -13.27
CA ASP A 404 14.66 -13.09 -12.05
C ASP A 404 13.97 -14.45 -12.03
N LEU A 405 14.04 -15.14 -10.91
CA LEU A 405 13.32 -16.39 -10.64
C LEU A 405 12.54 -16.23 -9.34
N ALA A 406 11.29 -16.65 -9.35
CA ALA A 406 10.47 -16.68 -8.13
C ALA A 406 9.56 -17.91 -8.14
N SER A 407 9.37 -18.51 -6.98
CA SER A 407 8.45 -19.61 -6.75
C SER A 407 7.76 -19.39 -5.40
N THR A 408 6.44 -19.29 -5.42
CA THR A 408 5.62 -19.11 -4.21
C THR A 408 4.65 -20.28 -4.11
N THR A 409 4.78 -21.08 -3.07
CA THR A 409 3.78 -22.08 -2.70
C THR A 409 2.71 -21.41 -1.84
N VAL A 410 1.44 -21.57 -2.22
CA VAL A 410 0.30 -20.97 -1.56
C VAL A 410 -0.60 -22.09 -1.05
N THR A 411 -0.92 -22.04 0.24
CA THR A 411 -1.86 -22.96 0.87
C THR A 411 -2.90 -22.20 1.66
N SER A 412 -4.13 -22.71 1.73
CA SER A 412 -5.17 -22.16 2.57
C SER A 412 -5.99 -23.27 3.20
N TRP A 413 -6.49 -22.99 4.38
CA TRP A 413 -7.34 -23.94 5.09
C TRP A 413 -8.49 -23.21 5.74
N PHE A 414 -9.65 -23.82 5.71
CA PHE A 414 -10.85 -23.34 6.35
C PHE A 414 -11.47 -24.47 7.16
N ALA A 415 -11.47 -24.32 8.47
CA ALA A 415 -12.00 -25.27 9.42
C ALA A 415 -13.01 -24.61 10.37
N GLY A 416 -13.63 -25.38 11.21
CA GLY A 416 -14.54 -24.91 12.25
C GLY A 416 -15.61 -25.87 12.61
N SER A 417 -16.62 -25.41 13.33
CA SER A 417 -17.79 -26.16 13.72
C SER A 417 -19.03 -25.27 13.67
N ASP A 418 -20.16 -25.84 13.35
CA ASP A 418 -21.48 -25.22 13.47
C ASP A 418 -22.30 -25.92 14.54
N PRO A 419 -23.10 -25.21 15.35
CA PRO A 419 -24.00 -25.82 16.30
C PRO A 419 -25.13 -26.57 15.57
N ALA A 420 -25.64 -27.65 16.18
CA ALA A 420 -26.80 -28.40 15.67
C ALA A 420 -28.01 -27.45 15.41
N PRO A 421 -28.85 -27.69 14.40
CA PRO A 421 -28.88 -28.86 13.52
C PRO A 421 -28.03 -28.74 12.25
N LEU A 422 -27.17 -27.69 12.14
CA LEU A 422 -26.28 -27.55 10.99
C LEU A 422 -25.25 -28.68 11.00
N ALA A 423 -24.98 -29.26 9.83
CA ALA A 423 -24.00 -30.33 9.70
C ALA A 423 -22.63 -29.86 10.21
N ALA A 424 -21.87 -30.81 10.78
CA ALA A 424 -20.49 -30.55 11.16
C ALA A 424 -19.75 -29.86 10.00
N TYR A 425 -19.09 -28.73 10.31
CA TYR A 425 -18.33 -28.03 9.33
C TYR A 425 -17.11 -28.88 8.96
N VAL A 426 -17.12 -29.40 7.75
CA VAL A 426 -16.01 -30.20 7.25
C VAL A 426 -14.87 -29.27 6.86
N PRO A 427 -13.65 -29.49 7.37
CA PRO A 427 -12.50 -28.74 6.93
C PRO A 427 -12.35 -28.79 5.40
N LYS A 428 -12.12 -27.65 4.75
CA LYS A 428 -12.04 -27.56 3.30
C LYS A 428 -11.12 -26.43 2.84
N LYS A 429 -10.74 -26.50 1.59
CA LYS A 429 -10.02 -25.44 0.88
C LYS A 429 -10.94 -24.77 -0.13
N TYR A 430 -10.84 -23.45 -0.25
CA TYR A 430 -11.57 -22.70 -1.27
C TYR A 430 -10.87 -22.74 -2.64
N PHE A 431 -9.59 -23.05 -2.65
CA PHE A 431 -8.79 -23.33 -3.85
C PHE A 431 -7.77 -24.42 -3.47
N PRO A 432 -7.24 -25.19 -4.44
CA PRO A 432 -6.25 -26.22 -4.19
C PRO A 432 -4.91 -25.61 -3.80
N ASP A 433 -4.05 -26.37 -3.14
CA ASP A 433 -2.67 -25.93 -2.94
C ASP A 433 -2.01 -25.73 -4.29
N ALA A 434 -1.34 -24.60 -4.44
CA ALA A 434 -0.79 -24.19 -5.73
C ALA A 434 0.63 -23.64 -5.58
N ARG A 435 1.34 -23.67 -6.70
CA ARG A 435 2.65 -23.05 -6.86
C ARG A 435 2.59 -22.01 -7.96
N ASP A 436 2.79 -20.76 -7.59
CA ASP A 436 2.98 -19.65 -8.52
C ASP A 436 4.46 -19.52 -8.82
N SER A 437 4.87 -19.67 -10.08
CA SER A 437 6.25 -19.58 -10.50
C SER A 437 6.44 -18.57 -11.62
N SER A 438 7.56 -17.88 -11.62
CA SER A 438 7.96 -16.96 -12.69
C SER A 438 9.46 -17.03 -12.97
N ALA A 439 9.78 -16.86 -14.26
CA ALA A 439 11.15 -16.71 -14.76
C ALA A 439 11.18 -15.57 -15.77
N GLY A 440 11.99 -14.55 -15.53
CA GLY A 440 12.03 -13.34 -16.35
C GLY A 440 13.46 -12.97 -16.75
N LEU A 441 13.65 -12.67 -18.02
CA LEU A 441 14.86 -12.05 -18.56
C LEU A 441 14.53 -10.60 -18.93
N TYR A 442 15.37 -9.66 -18.52
CA TYR A 442 15.19 -8.26 -18.86
C TYR A 442 16.50 -7.60 -19.29
N ALA A 443 16.36 -6.57 -20.09
CA ALA A 443 17.42 -5.63 -20.42
C ALA A 443 16.88 -4.22 -20.48
N GLN A 444 17.65 -3.27 -19.96
CA GLN A 444 17.44 -1.83 -20.07
C GLN A 444 18.76 -1.18 -20.46
N SER A 445 18.69 -0.20 -21.33
CA SER A 445 19.86 0.61 -21.69
C SER A 445 19.52 2.09 -21.49
N GLU A 446 20.35 2.82 -20.77
CA GLU A 446 20.27 4.25 -20.63
C GLU A 446 21.36 4.89 -21.49
N PHE A 447 20.95 5.68 -22.48
CA PHE A 447 21.80 6.55 -23.25
C PHE A 447 21.70 7.96 -22.66
N ALA A 448 22.79 8.49 -22.14
CA ALA A 448 22.81 9.78 -21.48
C ALA A 448 23.80 10.73 -22.14
N SER A 449 23.37 11.98 -22.29
CA SER A 449 24.20 13.14 -22.64
C SER A 449 23.87 14.29 -21.69
N ASP A 450 24.53 15.43 -21.87
CA ASP A 450 24.25 16.63 -21.06
C ASP A 450 22.77 17.03 -21.10
N ARG A 451 22.11 16.86 -22.24
CA ARG A 451 20.71 17.28 -22.44
C ARG A 451 19.72 16.13 -22.49
N TRP A 452 20.11 14.95 -22.92
CA TRP A 452 19.20 13.84 -23.13
C TRP A 452 19.51 12.65 -22.24
N SER A 453 18.48 11.98 -21.76
CA SER A 453 18.54 10.60 -21.28
C SER A 453 17.44 9.82 -21.97
N ILE A 454 17.78 8.73 -22.67
CA ILE A 454 16.84 7.86 -23.40
C ILE A 454 17.01 6.43 -22.86
N THR A 455 15.93 5.86 -22.36
CA THR A 455 15.96 4.58 -21.64
C THR A 455 14.96 3.58 -22.24
N PRO A 456 15.33 2.88 -23.33
CA PRO A 456 14.59 1.69 -23.77
C PRO A 456 14.78 0.53 -22.81
N GLY A 457 13.76 -0.29 -22.66
CA GLY A 457 13.79 -1.51 -21.84
C GLY A 457 12.82 -2.55 -22.34
N LEU A 458 13.15 -3.81 -22.12
CA LEU A 458 12.33 -4.95 -22.51
C LEU A 458 12.48 -6.08 -21.50
N ARG A 459 11.36 -6.75 -21.21
CA ARG A 459 11.33 -7.98 -20.41
C ARG A 459 10.52 -9.06 -21.10
N PHE A 460 11.05 -10.27 -21.03
CA PHE A 460 10.33 -11.50 -21.34
C PHE A 460 10.14 -12.27 -20.03
N GLU A 461 8.92 -12.66 -19.75
CA GLU A 461 8.59 -13.38 -18.52
C GLU A 461 7.68 -14.56 -18.85
N ARG A 462 8.08 -15.75 -18.37
CA ARG A 462 7.22 -16.92 -18.29
C ARG A 462 6.64 -16.99 -16.88
N PHE A 463 5.36 -17.23 -16.76
CA PHE A 463 4.67 -17.48 -15.49
C PHE A 463 3.91 -18.80 -15.57
N ALA A 464 3.70 -19.44 -14.44
CA ALA A 464 2.82 -20.58 -14.29
C ALA A 464 2.16 -20.56 -12.90
N VAL A 465 0.93 -21.04 -12.83
CA VAL A 465 0.19 -21.35 -11.62
C VAL A 465 -0.17 -22.82 -11.71
N ASP A 466 0.51 -23.64 -10.93
CA ASP A 466 0.36 -25.10 -10.95
C ASP A 466 -0.35 -25.57 -9.68
N VAL A 467 -1.40 -26.37 -9.85
CA VAL A 467 -2.03 -27.10 -8.76
C VAL A 467 -1.09 -28.21 -8.31
N ILE A 468 -0.71 -28.23 -7.02
CA ILE A 468 0.21 -29.22 -6.45
C ILE A 468 -0.47 -30.25 -5.56
N SER A 469 -1.64 -29.91 -4.95
CA SER A 469 -2.50 -30.84 -4.23
C SER A 469 -3.95 -30.36 -4.26
N GLN A 470 -4.86 -31.31 -4.42
CA GLN A 470 -6.31 -31.05 -4.32
C GLN A 470 -6.90 -31.57 -3.00
N ASP A 471 -6.07 -32.02 -2.05
CA ASP A 471 -6.52 -32.51 -0.77
C ASP A 471 -7.30 -31.43 -0.01
N GLY A 472 -8.53 -31.75 0.40
CA GLY A 472 -9.45 -30.81 1.03
C GLY A 472 -10.12 -29.80 0.08
N TYR A 473 -9.78 -29.79 -1.19
CA TYR A 473 -10.45 -29.03 -2.24
C TYR A 473 -11.44 -29.96 -2.95
N ALA A 474 -12.73 -29.75 -2.77
CA ALA A 474 -13.78 -30.67 -3.21
C ALA A 474 -14.87 -29.96 -4.03
N PRO A 475 -14.55 -29.42 -5.21
CA PRO A 475 -15.57 -29.04 -6.18
C PRO A 475 -16.25 -30.32 -6.74
N PRO A 476 -17.40 -30.17 -7.42
CA PRO A 476 -17.97 -31.31 -8.19
C PRO A 476 -16.88 -31.90 -9.08
N ALA A 477 -16.89 -33.22 -9.24
CA ALA A 477 -15.89 -33.97 -10.02
C ALA A 477 -15.73 -33.48 -11.49
N THR A 478 -16.71 -32.71 -11.97
CA THR A 478 -16.71 -32.09 -13.30
C THR A 478 -15.86 -30.81 -13.36
N ILE A 479 -15.32 -30.32 -12.25
CA ILE A 479 -14.54 -29.07 -12.17
C ILE A 479 -13.21 -29.37 -11.45
N PRO A 480 -12.22 -29.92 -12.17
CA PRO A 480 -10.90 -30.16 -11.59
C PRO A 480 -10.17 -28.85 -11.29
N GLY A 481 -9.18 -28.91 -10.41
CA GLY A 481 -8.27 -27.79 -10.19
C GLY A 481 -7.56 -27.38 -11.49
N VAL A 482 -7.46 -26.08 -11.71
CA VAL A 482 -6.95 -25.50 -12.96
C VAL A 482 -5.54 -24.99 -12.76
N SER A 483 -4.63 -25.43 -13.64
CA SER A 483 -3.28 -24.88 -13.80
C SER A 483 -3.21 -24.05 -15.08
N ILE A 484 -2.48 -22.95 -15.05
CA ILE A 484 -2.23 -22.12 -16.23
C ILE A 484 -0.76 -21.77 -16.36
N SER A 485 -0.32 -21.54 -17.59
CA SER A 485 1.00 -20.95 -17.86
C SER A 485 0.94 -20.02 -19.06
N GLY A 486 1.86 -19.09 -19.12
CA GLY A 486 1.92 -18.15 -20.22
C GLY A 486 3.25 -17.41 -20.29
N VAL A 487 3.38 -16.61 -21.32
CA VAL A 487 4.51 -15.71 -21.54
C VAL A 487 4.00 -14.30 -21.74
N ASN A 488 4.69 -13.34 -21.16
CA ASN A 488 4.43 -11.92 -21.38
C ASN A 488 5.68 -11.18 -21.81
N THR A 489 5.50 -10.19 -22.67
CA THR A 489 6.54 -9.25 -23.11
C THR A 489 6.17 -7.85 -22.69
N SER A 490 7.04 -7.21 -21.89
CA SER A 490 6.80 -5.86 -21.37
C SER A 490 7.84 -4.88 -21.91
N PRO A 491 7.52 -4.04 -22.89
CA PRO A 491 8.38 -2.96 -23.38
C PRO A 491 8.24 -1.69 -22.50
N LYS A 492 9.30 -0.88 -22.49
CA LYS A 492 9.37 0.46 -21.92
C LYS A 492 10.23 1.37 -22.80
N LEU A 493 9.87 2.63 -22.85
CA LEU A 493 10.69 3.69 -23.43
C LEU A 493 10.52 4.96 -22.61
N GLY A 494 11.58 5.36 -21.93
CA GLY A 494 11.67 6.65 -21.25
C GLY A 494 12.57 7.62 -22.02
N ALA A 495 12.22 8.88 -22.04
CA ALA A 495 13.05 9.95 -22.57
C ALA A 495 12.96 11.17 -21.67
N LEU A 496 14.09 11.76 -21.34
CA LEU A 496 14.19 13.00 -20.57
C LEU A 496 15.04 13.99 -21.37
N PHE A 497 14.56 15.21 -21.46
CA PHE A 497 15.27 16.33 -22.10
C PHE A 497 15.46 17.46 -21.11
N ARG A 498 16.70 17.85 -20.86
CA ARG A 498 17.08 19.01 -20.05
C ARG A 498 17.05 20.25 -20.94
N VAL A 499 15.95 21.02 -20.84
CA VAL A 499 15.78 22.29 -21.57
C VAL A 499 16.83 23.30 -21.11
N SER A 500 17.09 23.32 -19.80
CA SER A 500 18.14 24.08 -19.14
C SER A 500 18.59 23.33 -17.87
N PRO A 501 19.62 23.77 -17.15
CA PRO A 501 19.98 23.17 -15.84
C PRO A 501 18.84 23.18 -14.82
N GLN A 502 17.87 24.09 -14.96
CA GLN A 502 16.74 24.26 -14.06
C GLN A 502 15.45 23.58 -14.54
N TRP A 503 15.32 23.29 -15.84
CA TRP A 503 14.09 22.78 -16.42
C TRP A 503 14.32 21.51 -17.22
N SER A 504 13.55 20.48 -16.92
CA SER A 504 13.53 19.27 -17.71
C SER A 504 12.10 18.81 -18.02
N VAL A 505 11.93 18.18 -19.15
CA VAL A 505 10.70 17.51 -19.56
C VAL A 505 11.00 16.05 -19.80
N TYR A 506 10.03 15.19 -19.51
CA TYR A 506 10.19 13.77 -19.76
C TYR A 506 8.91 13.15 -20.35
N GLY A 507 9.08 12.05 -21.05
CA GLY A 507 8.03 11.18 -21.51
C GLY A 507 8.37 9.73 -21.16
N ASN A 508 7.39 8.96 -20.76
CA ASN A 508 7.53 7.55 -20.46
C ASN A 508 6.38 6.75 -21.04
N TYR A 509 6.72 5.74 -21.81
CA TYR A 509 5.82 4.67 -22.20
C TYR A 509 6.21 3.41 -21.47
N ALA A 510 5.26 2.75 -20.81
CA ALA A 510 5.50 1.49 -20.13
C ALA A 510 4.29 0.56 -20.25
N SER A 511 4.58 -0.73 -20.45
CA SER A 511 3.60 -1.79 -20.42
C SER A 511 3.65 -2.51 -19.07
N GLY A 512 2.47 -2.81 -18.53
CA GLY A 512 2.31 -3.58 -17.31
C GLY A 512 1.56 -4.89 -17.56
N PHE A 513 1.78 -5.86 -16.68
CA PHE A 513 1.02 -7.08 -16.69
C PHE A 513 0.87 -7.68 -15.28
N ARG A 514 -0.21 -8.46 -15.08
CA ARG A 514 -0.44 -9.24 -13.87
C ARG A 514 -1.09 -10.57 -14.23
N ALA A 515 -0.46 -11.67 -13.82
CA ALA A 515 -1.04 -13.01 -13.92
C ALA A 515 -2.16 -13.20 -12.89
N PRO A 516 -3.23 -13.96 -13.20
CA PRO A 516 -4.19 -14.40 -12.19
C PRO A 516 -3.49 -15.32 -11.19
N ASN A 517 -3.96 -15.31 -9.93
CA ASN A 517 -3.46 -16.19 -8.89
C ASN A 517 -4.32 -17.47 -8.73
N ALA A 518 -3.84 -18.42 -7.93
CA ALA A 518 -4.51 -19.70 -7.70
C ALA A 518 -5.95 -19.55 -7.19
N ALA A 519 -6.18 -18.61 -6.26
CA ALA A 519 -7.50 -18.37 -5.68
C ALA A 519 -8.48 -17.76 -6.69
N GLN A 520 -7.99 -16.92 -7.62
CA GLN A 520 -8.81 -16.34 -8.69
C GLN A 520 -9.24 -17.38 -9.72
N LEU A 521 -8.33 -18.29 -10.07
CA LEU A 521 -8.59 -19.38 -11.02
C LEU A 521 -9.52 -20.44 -10.44
N ASN A 522 -9.29 -20.85 -9.19
CA ASN A 522 -9.83 -22.05 -8.61
C ASN A 522 -10.84 -21.82 -7.48
N GLY A 523 -11.16 -20.57 -7.14
CA GLY A 523 -12.04 -20.26 -6.04
C GLY A 523 -13.39 -20.98 -6.16
N PHE A 524 -13.71 -21.83 -5.17
CA PHE A 524 -14.94 -22.62 -5.13
C PHE A 524 -15.65 -22.52 -3.79
N ILE A 525 -16.94 -22.27 -3.83
CA ILE A 525 -17.86 -22.34 -2.69
C ILE A 525 -19.13 -23.02 -3.20
N ASP A 526 -19.60 -24.03 -2.47
CA ASP A 526 -20.88 -24.68 -2.75
C ASP A 526 -21.97 -24.23 -1.75
N PRO A 527 -23.21 -24.05 -2.20
CA PRO A 527 -24.30 -23.71 -1.30
C PRO A 527 -24.49 -24.76 -0.22
N SER A 528 -24.73 -24.30 0.98
CA SER A 528 -25.04 -25.18 2.14
C SER A 528 -26.06 -24.45 3.03
N PRO A 529 -26.71 -25.11 3.98
CA PRO A 529 -27.60 -24.45 4.91
C PRO A 529 -26.92 -23.27 5.59
N GLY A 530 -27.48 -22.07 5.39
CA GLY A 530 -26.91 -20.78 5.85
C GLY A 530 -25.96 -20.11 4.89
N VAL A 531 -25.57 -20.77 3.78
CA VAL A 531 -24.72 -20.19 2.70
C VAL A 531 -25.46 -20.31 1.37
N ASN A 532 -26.23 -19.29 1.01
CA ASN A 532 -26.98 -19.24 -0.24
C ASN A 532 -26.14 -18.69 -1.40
N ALA A 533 -24.87 -19.04 -1.45
CA ALA A 533 -23.93 -18.54 -2.45
C ALA A 533 -23.14 -19.71 -3.06
N ARG A 534 -22.86 -19.59 -4.35
CA ARG A 534 -21.98 -20.48 -5.11
C ARG A 534 -20.89 -19.63 -5.78
N LEU A 535 -19.64 -19.96 -5.53
CA LEU A 535 -18.51 -19.42 -6.28
C LEU A 535 -18.01 -20.48 -7.24
N LEU A 536 -17.82 -20.11 -8.50
CA LEU A 536 -17.35 -21.01 -9.56
C LEU A 536 -15.91 -20.69 -9.93
N PRO A 537 -15.04 -21.71 -10.10
CA PRO A 537 -13.74 -21.56 -10.73
C PRO A 537 -13.87 -21.00 -12.16
N ASN A 538 -12.81 -20.32 -12.63
CA ASN A 538 -12.76 -19.83 -14.00
C ASN A 538 -11.41 -20.21 -14.66
N PRO A 539 -11.39 -21.28 -15.46
CA PRO A 539 -10.19 -21.71 -16.17
C PRO A 539 -9.79 -20.78 -17.33
N ASP A 540 -10.69 -19.91 -17.78
CA ASP A 540 -10.49 -19.04 -18.93
C ASP A 540 -9.93 -17.67 -18.57
N LEU A 541 -9.55 -17.46 -17.30
CA LEU A 541 -8.96 -16.20 -16.85
C LEU A 541 -7.66 -15.89 -17.59
N LYS A 542 -7.59 -14.67 -18.09
CA LYS A 542 -6.42 -14.13 -18.81
C LYS A 542 -5.67 -13.16 -17.92
N PRO A 543 -4.35 -13.00 -18.15
CA PRO A 543 -3.58 -11.96 -17.49
C PRO A 543 -4.13 -10.55 -17.77
N GLU A 544 -4.11 -9.71 -16.78
CA GLU A 544 -4.34 -8.26 -16.94
C GLU A 544 -3.13 -7.64 -17.64
N THR A 545 -3.38 -6.70 -18.54
CA THR A 545 -2.32 -5.95 -19.22
C THR A 545 -2.64 -4.46 -19.25
N SER A 546 -1.59 -3.63 -19.32
CA SER A 546 -1.76 -2.20 -19.49
C SER A 546 -0.73 -1.60 -20.45
N LYS A 547 -1.12 -0.46 -21.05
CA LYS A 547 -0.24 0.42 -21.82
C LYS A 547 -0.42 1.83 -21.27
N ASN A 548 0.66 2.41 -20.75
CA ASN A 548 0.61 3.70 -20.08
C ASN A 548 1.56 4.67 -20.74
N ILE A 549 1.12 5.92 -20.84
CA ILE A 549 1.92 7.06 -21.27
C ILE A 549 1.88 8.11 -20.16
N GLU A 550 3.03 8.65 -19.83
CA GLU A 550 3.20 9.75 -18.90
C GLU A 550 4.10 10.81 -19.52
N LEU A 551 3.70 12.07 -19.39
CA LEU A 551 4.50 13.24 -19.75
C LEU A 551 4.68 14.08 -18.49
N GLY A 552 5.90 14.56 -18.25
CA GLY A 552 6.19 15.36 -17.07
C GLY A 552 7.10 16.53 -17.33
N LEU A 553 7.00 17.48 -16.41
CA LEU A 553 7.82 18.69 -16.34
C LEU A 553 8.45 18.78 -14.95
N ARG A 554 9.72 19.04 -14.85
CA ARG A 554 10.43 19.35 -13.60
C ARG A 554 11.06 20.73 -13.67
N ALA A 555 10.89 21.47 -12.59
CA ALA A 555 11.58 22.74 -12.36
C ALA A 555 12.39 22.67 -11.06
N ARG A 556 13.67 23.03 -11.14
CA ARG A 556 14.61 23.16 -10.02
C ARG A 556 15.21 24.57 -10.08
N VAL A 557 14.34 25.54 -9.87
CA VAL A 557 14.74 26.97 -9.86
C VAL A 557 14.98 27.43 -8.43
N GLN A 558 15.66 28.55 -8.27
CA GLN A 558 15.94 29.08 -6.94
C GLN A 558 14.62 29.26 -6.16
N GLY A 559 14.54 28.65 -5.00
CA GLY A 559 13.37 28.71 -4.14
C GLY A 559 12.18 27.84 -4.56
N LEU A 560 12.21 27.15 -5.72
CA LEU A 560 11.09 26.30 -6.16
C LEU A 560 11.58 24.99 -6.73
N ASN A 561 11.13 23.89 -6.12
CA ASN A 561 11.14 22.56 -6.71
C ASN A 561 9.70 22.21 -7.12
N LEU A 562 9.50 21.88 -8.39
CA LEU A 562 8.19 21.56 -8.94
C LEU A 562 8.28 20.34 -9.84
N ASP A 563 7.36 19.42 -9.67
CA ASP A 563 7.12 18.27 -10.54
C ASP A 563 5.66 18.29 -10.98
N VAL A 564 5.43 18.21 -12.29
CA VAL A 564 4.09 18.09 -12.90
C VAL A 564 4.09 16.87 -13.78
N ALA A 565 3.06 16.03 -13.69
CA ALA A 565 2.88 14.89 -14.57
C ALA A 565 1.43 14.79 -15.04
N VAL A 566 1.25 14.47 -16.32
CA VAL A 566 -0.02 14.05 -16.89
C VAL A 566 0.13 12.62 -17.40
N PHE A 567 -0.90 11.81 -17.19
CA PHE A 567 -0.83 10.39 -17.53
C PHE A 567 -2.13 9.88 -18.13
N THR A 568 -2.02 8.86 -18.93
CA THR A 568 -3.13 8.05 -19.43
C THR A 568 -2.70 6.59 -19.55
N GLY A 569 -3.62 5.67 -19.28
CA GLY A 569 -3.38 4.24 -19.38
C GLY A 569 -4.61 3.50 -19.86
N ASP A 570 -4.40 2.58 -20.80
CA ASP A 570 -5.39 1.62 -21.26
C ASP A 570 -5.12 0.28 -20.61
N PHE A 571 -6.13 -0.24 -19.92
CA PHE A 571 -6.08 -1.48 -19.16
C PHE A 571 -7.01 -2.49 -19.82
N LYS A 572 -6.53 -3.73 -20.02
CA LYS A 572 -7.28 -4.80 -20.64
C LYS A 572 -7.36 -6.02 -19.74
N GLN A 573 -8.49 -6.73 -19.87
CA GLN A 573 -8.72 -7.99 -19.15
C GLN A 573 -8.59 -7.83 -17.62
N LEU A 574 -9.03 -6.69 -17.05
CA LEU A 574 -9.01 -6.50 -15.61
C LEU A 574 -9.80 -7.61 -14.92
N ILE A 575 -9.20 -8.23 -13.91
CA ILE A 575 -9.82 -9.30 -13.13
C ILE A 575 -10.69 -8.67 -12.05
N VAL A 576 -11.97 -9.01 -12.06
CA VAL A 576 -12.94 -8.65 -11.02
C VAL A 576 -13.29 -9.91 -10.25
N ASP A 577 -12.95 -9.89 -8.97
CA ASP A 577 -13.22 -11.02 -8.07
C ASP A 577 -14.71 -11.12 -7.77
N LYS A 578 -15.25 -12.34 -7.88
CA LYS A 578 -16.61 -12.70 -7.46
C LYS A 578 -17.71 -11.82 -8.09
N LYS A 579 -17.65 -11.60 -9.40
CA LYS A 579 -18.74 -10.94 -10.14
C LYS A 579 -20.03 -11.76 -9.96
N PHE A 580 -21.10 -11.09 -9.58
CA PHE A 580 -22.43 -11.68 -9.48
C PHE A 580 -22.96 -12.04 -10.86
N LEU A 581 -23.34 -13.29 -11.06
CA LEU A 581 -23.87 -13.81 -12.33
C LEU A 581 -25.37 -14.05 -12.31
N GLY A 582 -26.01 -14.05 -11.15
CA GLY A 582 -27.43 -14.30 -10.97
C GLY A 582 -27.73 -15.16 -9.74
N GLY A 583 -29.02 -15.44 -9.52
CA GLY A 583 -29.49 -16.25 -8.40
C GLY A 583 -30.65 -15.58 -7.64
N ALA A 584 -31.24 -16.30 -6.69
CA ALA A 584 -32.36 -15.83 -5.89
C ALA A 584 -32.07 -15.86 -4.38
N ASN A 585 -30.80 -16.03 -4.00
CA ASN A 585 -30.35 -16.07 -2.62
C ASN A 585 -31.05 -17.18 -1.77
N THR A 586 -31.33 -18.32 -2.39
CA THR A 586 -31.85 -19.52 -1.71
C THR A 586 -30.90 -20.71 -1.91
N VAL A 587 -30.99 -21.74 -1.08
CA VAL A 587 -30.17 -22.96 -1.25
C VAL A 587 -30.44 -23.61 -2.60
N SER A 588 -31.70 -23.63 -3.07
CA SER A 588 -32.10 -24.22 -4.37
C SER A 588 -31.76 -23.34 -5.56
N LYS A 589 -31.70 -22.00 -5.38
CA LYS A 589 -31.27 -21.02 -6.37
C LYS A 589 -30.25 -20.05 -5.72
N PRO A 590 -29.01 -20.53 -5.47
CA PRO A 590 -28.00 -19.72 -4.82
C PRO A 590 -27.58 -18.53 -5.66
N ASN A 591 -27.12 -17.49 -5.02
CA ASN A 591 -26.40 -16.42 -5.72
C ASN A 591 -25.11 -17.02 -6.30
N VAL A 592 -24.95 -16.93 -7.61
CA VAL A 592 -23.77 -17.44 -8.33
C VAL A 592 -22.79 -16.31 -8.57
N PHE A 593 -21.54 -16.58 -8.21
CA PHE A 593 -20.42 -15.67 -8.42
C PHE A 593 -19.31 -16.37 -9.19
N GLN A 594 -18.54 -15.61 -9.95
CA GLN A 594 -17.33 -16.09 -10.61
C GLN A 594 -16.33 -14.94 -10.73
N THR A 595 -15.06 -15.23 -10.58
CA THR A 595 -13.99 -14.29 -10.92
C THR A 595 -13.84 -14.26 -12.43
N ILE A 596 -13.96 -13.09 -13.04
CA ILE A 596 -13.95 -12.93 -14.50
C ILE A 596 -13.01 -11.80 -14.94
N ASN A 597 -12.56 -11.86 -16.18
CA ASN A 597 -12.00 -10.68 -16.82
C ASN A 597 -13.15 -9.78 -17.26
N VAL A 598 -13.05 -8.49 -16.96
CA VAL A 598 -13.94 -7.47 -17.52
C VAL A 598 -13.26 -6.77 -18.68
N ASP A 599 -14.06 -6.05 -19.45
CA ASP A 599 -13.61 -5.31 -20.62
C ASP A 599 -12.57 -4.24 -20.28
N ASN A 600 -12.16 -3.51 -21.29
CA ASN A 600 -11.10 -2.52 -21.20
C ASN A 600 -11.52 -1.32 -20.33
N ALA A 601 -10.58 -0.79 -19.59
CA ALA A 601 -10.75 0.46 -18.84
C ALA A 601 -9.68 1.47 -19.26
N THR A 602 -10.05 2.74 -19.25
CA THR A 602 -9.11 3.86 -19.44
C THR A 602 -9.03 4.67 -18.17
N ILE A 603 -7.81 4.96 -17.70
CA ILE A 603 -7.54 5.80 -16.54
C ILE A 603 -6.60 6.92 -16.95
N TRP A 604 -6.96 8.16 -16.63
CA TRP A 604 -6.14 9.32 -16.92
C TRP A 604 -6.21 10.35 -15.79
N GLY A 605 -5.24 11.24 -15.76
CA GLY A 605 -5.21 12.28 -14.73
C GLY A 605 -3.94 13.11 -14.78
N PHE A 606 -3.79 13.92 -13.74
CA PHE A 606 -2.59 14.70 -13.55
C PHE A 606 -2.22 14.84 -12.08
N GLU A 607 -0.97 15.17 -11.84
CA GLU A 607 -0.32 15.32 -10.54
C GLU A 607 0.61 16.51 -10.57
N VAL A 608 0.55 17.31 -9.51
CA VAL A 608 1.44 18.43 -9.26
C VAL A 608 1.98 18.28 -7.86
N LYS A 609 3.28 18.36 -7.67
CA LYS A 609 3.91 18.41 -6.35
C LYS A 609 5.11 19.35 -6.37
N GLY A 610 5.38 19.95 -5.24
CA GLY A 610 6.52 20.85 -5.15
C GLY A 610 6.78 21.33 -3.74
N ASN A 611 7.83 22.14 -3.64
CA ASN A 611 8.17 22.86 -2.43
C ASN A 611 8.67 24.24 -2.80
N MET A 612 8.07 25.26 -2.21
CA MET A 612 8.55 26.65 -2.29
C MET A 612 9.42 26.93 -1.07
N ASP A 613 10.67 27.27 -1.27
CA ASP A 613 11.60 27.75 -0.24
C ASP A 613 11.58 29.29 -0.24
N TRP A 614 11.06 29.85 0.84
CA TRP A 614 10.97 31.31 1.03
C TRP A 614 12.25 31.93 1.59
N GLY A 615 13.30 31.09 1.76
CA GLY A 615 14.57 31.51 2.33
C GLY A 615 14.54 31.60 3.86
N THR A 616 15.44 32.47 4.38
CA THR A 616 15.60 32.64 5.83
C THR A 616 14.65 33.70 6.36
N TRP A 617 13.88 33.35 7.41
CA TRP A 617 12.99 34.23 8.13
C TRP A 617 13.39 34.22 9.62
N GLY A 618 13.95 35.31 10.12
CA GLY A 618 14.55 35.32 11.47
C GLY A 618 15.70 34.31 11.57
N ASP A 619 15.65 33.42 12.56
CA ASP A 619 16.67 32.40 12.83
C ASP A 619 16.39 31.05 12.08
N GLY A 620 15.34 30.98 11.26
CA GLY A 620 14.92 29.74 10.63
C GLY A 620 14.66 29.88 9.12
N LYS A 621 14.45 28.74 8.48
CA LYS A 621 14.06 28.64 7.06
C LYS A 621 12.56 28.39 6.97
N LEU A 622 11.91 29.08 6.05
CA LEU A 622 10.49 28.92 5.78
C LEU A 622 10.31 28.24 4.42
N SER A 623 9.46 27.21 4.38
CA SER A 623 9.12 26.52 3.13
C SER A 623 7.65 26.09 3.12
N THR A 624 7.12 25.92 1.89
CA THR A 624 5.73 25.49 1.64
C THR A 624 5.76 24.31 0.69
N PRO A 625 5.72 23.06 1.19
CA PRO A 625 5.43 21.89 0.38
C PRO A 625 3.96 21.93 -0.06
N PHE A 626 3.71 21.51 -1.30
CA PHE A 626 2.36 21.42 -1.84
C PHE A 626 2.23 20.22 -2.78
N ALA A 627 1.02 19.67 -2.84
CA ALA A 627 0.67 18.60 -3.76
C ALA A 627 -0.79 18.71 -4.18
N TYR A 628 -1.08 18.33 -5.42
CA TYR A 628 -2.43 18.21 -5.96
C TYR A 628 -2.49 17.06 -6.94
N GLY A 629 -3.59 16.31 -6.96
CA GLY A 629 -3.81 15.29 -7.97
C GLY A 629 -5.28 14.99 -8.20
N MET A 630 -5.56 14.62 -9.44
CA MET A 630 -6.86 14.19 -9.91
C MET A 630 -6.70 13.00 -10.84
N THR A 631 -7.51 11.98 -10.63
CA THR A 631 -7.61 10.83 -11.51
C THR A 631 -9.06 10.64 -11.95
N ARG A 632 -9.27 10.20 -13.18
CA ARG A 632 -10.55 9.75 -13.73
C ARG A 632 -10.35 8.37 -14.32
N GLY A 633 -11.34 7.52 -14.20
CA GLY A 633 -11.33 6.17 -14.76
C GLY A 633 -12.71 5.78 -15.25
N GLN A 634 -12.73 5.08 -16.39
CA GLN A 634 -13.95 4.64 -17.04
C GLN A 634 -13.80 3.20 -17.50
N ASP A 635 -14.84 2.40 -17.31
CA ASP A 635 -15.04 1.13 -17.98
C ASP A 635 -15.51 1.42 -19.41
N ASN A 636 -14.71 1.03 -20.41
CA ASN A 636 -14.98 1.34 -21.80
C ASN A 636 -16.14 0.50 -22.37
N GLY A 637 -16.49 -0.62 -21.73
CA GLY A 637 -17.61 -1.46 -22.14
C GLY A 637 -18.96 -0.88 -21.73
N SER A 638 -19.07 -0.44 -20.48
CA SER A 638 -20.31 0.13 -19.93
C SER A 638 -20.39 1.65 -20.04
N GLY A 639 -19.27 2.33 -20.23
CA GLY A 639 -19.19 3.80 -20.18
C GLY A 639 -19.30 4.37 -18.78
N LEU A 640 -19.33 3.54 -17.73
CA LEU A 640 -19.50 3.96 -16.35
C LEU A 640 -18.16 4.26 -15.67
N PRO A 641 -18.16 5.14 -14.64
CA PRO A 641 -16.97 5.42 -13.85
C PRO A 641 -16.43 4.20 -13.11
N LEU A 642 -15.10 4.15 -12.89
CA LEU A 642 -14.49 3.16 -12.01
C LEU A 642 -14.61 3.59 -10.56
N ASN A 643 -15.27 2.77 -9.72
CA ASN A 643 -15.46 3.07 -8.30
C ASN A 643 -14.16 3.07 -7.50
N SER A 644 -13.11 2.44 -8.00
CA SER A 644 -11.79 2.43 -7.36
C SER A 644 -11.03 3.77 -7.43
N ILE A 645 -11.55 4.74 -8.16
CA ILE A 645 -10.92 6.07 -8.30
C ILE A 645 -11.30 6.95 -7.11
N ASP A 646 -10.31 7.42 -6.37
CA ASP A 646 -10.49 8.39 -5.30
C ASP A 646 -10.80 9.81 -5.86
N PRO A 647 -11.51 10.67 -5.10
CA PRO A 647 -11.69 12.08 -5.44
C PRO A 647 -10.35 12.81 -5.52
N ALA A 648 -10.35 13.98 -6.16
CA ALA A 648 -9.19 14.86 -6.17
C ALA A 648 -8.76 15.25 -4.75
N MET A 649 -7.44 15.36 -4.56
CA MET A 649 -6.84 15.70 -3.28
C MET A 649 -5.83 16.83 -3.46
N ALA A 650 -5.80 17.75 -2.50
CA ALA A 650 -4.79 18.79 -2.36
C ALA A 650 -4.17 18.76 -0.96
N ALA A 651 -2.87 18.99 -0.88
CA ALA A 651 -2.16 19.20 0.37
C ALA A 651 -1.28 20.44 0.25
N VAL A 652 -1.28 21.29 1.28
CA VAL A 652 -0.42 22.46 1.39
C VAL A 652 0.11 22.53 2.80
N GLY A 653 1.43 22.56 2.95
CA GLY A 653 2.10 22.69 4.22
C GLY A 653 2.79 24.06 4.38
N LEU A 654 2.98 24.49 5.61
CA LEU A 654 3.89 25.55 5.99
C LEU A 654 4.89 24.98 6.99
N ASN A 655 6.16 24.99 6.64
CA ASN A 655 7.23 24.44 7.47
C ASN A 655 8.24 25.51 7.82
N TYR A 656 8.42 25.77 9.12
CA TYR A 656 9.45 26.64 9.66
C TYR A 656 10.49 25.80 10.40
N GLN A 657 11.75 25.89 9.99
CA GLN A 657 12.86 25.11 10.51
C GLN A 657 13.93 26.03 11.10
N ALA A 658 13.98 26.13 12.43
CA ALA A 658 15.05 26.76 13.18
C ALA A 658 16.14 25.75 13.57
N ALA A 659 17.23 26.22 14.17
CA ALA A 659 18.35 25.37 14.57
C ALA A 659 17.97 24.30 15.61
N ALA A 660 17.17 24.67 16.61
CA ALA A 660 16.80 23.79 17.72
C ALA A 660 15.36 23.27 17.66
N TRP A 661 14.51 23.82 16.82
CA TRP A 661 13.10 23.42 16.74
C TRP A 661 12.55 23.61 15.32
N SER A 662 11.47 22.93 15.02
CA SER A 662 10.70 23.16 13.80
C SER A 662 9.20 23.13 14.11
N LEU A 663 8.43 23.84 13.30
CA LEU A 663 6.98 23.84 13.32
C LEU A 663 6.45 23.63 11.91
N ARG A 664 5.49 22.73 11.77
CA ARG A 664 4.84 22.41 10.52
C ARG A 664 3.32 22.47 10.70
N ALA A 665 2.63 23.05 9.74
CA ALA A 665 1.17 23.06 9.65
C ALA A 665 0.78 22.57 8.24
N ASP A 666 -0.04 21.51 8.17
CA ASP A 666 -0.47 20.89 6.92
C ASP A 666 -1.99 20.95 6.79
N ILE A 667 -2.46 21.55 5.71
CA ILE A 667 -3.88 21.53 5.31
C ILE A 667 -4.03 20.48 4.21
N ARG A 668 -4.98 19.54 4.38
CA ARG A 668 -5.35 18.55 3.38
C ARG A 668 -6.80 18.73 3.01
N TYR A 669 -7.06 18.79 1.71
CA TYR A 669 -8.41 18.88 1.15
C TYR A 669 -8.69 17.66 0.30
N HIS A 670 -9.77 16.96 0.62
CA HIS A 670 -10.33 15.88 -0.18
C HIS A 670 -11.61 16.42 -0.83
N ALA A 671 -11.69 16.35 -2.16
CA ALA A 671 -12.88 16.75 -2.88
C ALA A 671 -14.05 15.78 -2.60
N ALA A 672 -15.26 16.24 -2.86
CA ALA A 672 -16.42 15.36 -2.79
C ALA A 672 -16.32 14.24 -3.84
N LYS A 673 -16.84 13.06 -3.50
CA LYS A 673 -17.18 12.01 -4.47
C LYS A 673 -18.66 12.20 -4.82
N ASP A 674 -18.92 12.62 -6.03
CA ASP A 674 -20.29 12.88 -6.49
C ASP A 674 -20.93 11.60 -7.08
N VAL A 675 -22.27 11.56 -7.08
CA VAL A 675 -23.07 10.44 -7.63
C VAL A 675 -22.70 10.17 -9.10
N ALA A 676 -22.40 11.21 -9.87
CA ALA A 676 -22.00 11.09 -11.28
C ALA A 676 -20.64 10.39 -11.48
N ASP A 677 -19.80 10.34 -10.45
CA ASP A 677 -18.48 9.72 -10.46
C ASP A 677 -18.49 8.28 -9.94
N VAL A 678 -19.67 7.68 -9.75
CA VAL A 678 -19.84 6.33 -9.18
C VAL A 678 -20.71 5.47 -10.10
N ASP A 679 -20.25 4.26 -10.40
CA ASP A 679 -21.09 3.22 -10.97
C ASP A 679 -21.95 2.60 -9.86
N PRO A 680 -23.27 2.84 -9.85
CA PRO A 680 -24.17 2.34 -8.82
C PRO A 680 -24.41 0.82 -8.95
N THR A 681 -23.99 0.20 -10.05
CA THR A 681 -24.24 -1.23 -10.35
C THR A 681 -23.03 -2.11 -10.03
N SER A 682 -21.85 -1.53 -9.88
CA SER A 682 -20.59 -2.27 -9.63
C SER A 682 -20.55 -2.81 -8.20
N GLY A 683 -20.34 -4.10 -8.06
CA GLY A 683 -20.22 -4.77 -6.76
C GLY A 683 -21.53 -4.91 -5.98
N VAL A 684 -22.68 -4.61 -6.57
CA VAL A 684 -23.98 -4.66 -5.91
C VAL A 684 -24.48 -6.10 -5.83
N LYS A 685 -24.81 -6.53 -4.60
CA LYS A 685 -25.61 -7.72 -4.37
C LYS A 685 -27.02 -7.51 -4.94
N ALA A 686 -27.61 -8.52 -5.55
CA ALA A 686 -28.95 -8.42 -6.14
C ALA A 686 -29.94 -7.71 -5.19
N GLY A 687 -30.58 -6.63 -5.67
CA GLY A 687 -31.57 -5.87 -4.90
C GLY A 687 -31.00 -4.82 -3.92
N SER A 688 -29.69 -4.56 -3.90
CA SER A 688 -29.09 -3.49 -3.10
C SER A 688 -28.52 -2.39 -3.98
N THR A 689 -28.62 -1.14 -3.51
CA THR A 689 -28.04 0.03 -4.18
C THR A 689 -26.73 0.40 -3.49
N GLN A 690 -25.70 0.69 -4.26
CA GLN A 690 -24.42 1.10 -3.71
C GLN A 690 -24.47 2.52 -3.15
N PHE A 691 -23.70 2.78 -2.10
CA PHE A 691 -23.43 4.13 -1.59
C PHE A 691 -22.67 4.95 -2.64
N THR A 692 -23.10 6.17 -2.89
CA THR A 692 -22.71 6.92 -4.10
C THR A 692 -22.07 8.27 -3.84
N SER A 693 -21.93 8.73 -2.61
CA SER A 693 -21.38 10.07 -2.37
C SER A 693 -20.67 10.22 -1.03
N VAL A 694 -19.60 11.01 -1.04
CA VAL A 694 -18.87 11.46 0.16
C VAL A 694 -18.68 12.97 0.06
N PRO A 695 -18.97 13.73 1.13
CA PRO A 695 -18.76 15.18 1.12
C PRO A 695 -17.28 15.54 1.08
N ALA A 696 -16.97 16.72 0.56
CA ALA A 696 -15.63 17.28 0.64
C ALA A 696 -15.25 17.59 2.09
N ALA A 697 -13.95 17.46 2.40
CA ALA A 697 -13.42 17.77 3.73
C ALA A 697 -12.05 18.44 3.64
N ALA A 698 -11.78 19.32 4.62
CA ALA A 698 -10.45 19.90 4.81
C ALA A 698 -10.02 19.68 6.27
N THR A 699 -8.82 19.17 6.48
CA THR A 699 -8.23 18.93 7.81
C THR A 699 -6.98 19.77 7.98
N LEU A 700 -6.63 20.09 9.23
CA LEU A 700 -5.40 20.77 9.62
C LEU A 700 -4.66 19.91 10.63
N ASP A 701 -3.39 19.61 10.30
CA ASP A 701 -2.44 18.99 11.25
C ASP A 701 -1.35 20.00 11.61
N ILE A 702 -0.94 20.00 12.88
CA ILE A 702 0.14 20.86 13.38
C ILE A 702 1.13 19.98 14.11
N THR A 703 2.41 20.01 13.72
CA THR A 703 3.47 19.21 14.32
C THR A 703 4.66 20.09 14.66
N GLY A 704 5.14 19.97 15.88
CA GLY A 704 6.35 20.62 16.37
C GLY A 704 7.42 19.59 16.72
N GLN A 705 8.66 19.87 16.38
CA GLN A 705 9.82 19.07 16.78
C GLN A 705 10.80 19.96 17.54
N TRP A 706 11.29 19.49 18.68
CA TRP A 706 12.28 20.16 19.49
C TRP A 706 13.52 19.28 19.66
N ARG A 707 14.67 19.79 19.22
CA ARG A 707 15.98 19.19 19.44
C ARG A 707 16.50 19.63 20.81
N MET A 708 16.16 18.86 21.84
CA MET A 708 16.54 19.15 23.23
C MET A 708 18.06 19.09 23.44
N ARG A 709 18.71 18.16 22.72
CA ARG A 709 20.16 17.99 22.62
C ARG A 709 20.50 17.57 21.19
N LYS A 710 21.78 17.49 20.85
CA LYS A 710 22.22 17.03 19.52
C LYS A 710 21.73 15.62 19.17
N ASP A 711 21.60 14.79 20.20
CA ASP A 711 21.24 13.37 20.16
C ASP A 711 19.80 13.08 20.60
N LEU A 712 19.05 14.07 21.13
CA LEU A 712 17.72 13.88 21.72
C LEU A 712 16.70 14.81 21.09
N ARG A 713 15.66 14.24 20.49
CA ARG A 713 14.56 14.95 19.80
C ARG A 713 13.22 14.55 20.37
N LEU A 714 12.37 15.54 20.64
CA LEU A 714 10.97 15.39 21.00
C LEU A 714 10.11 15.92 19.84
N THR A 715 9.17 15.13 19.35
CA THR A 715 8.17 15.55 18.38
C THR A 715 6.79 15.40 18.98
N ALA A 716 5.96 16.43 18.85
CA ALA A 716 4.56 16.41 19.27
C ALA A 716 3.67 17.02 18.18
N GLY A 717 2.51 16.42 17.95
CA GLY A 717 1.60 16.89 16.93
C GLY A 717 0.14 16.79 17.35
N VAL A 718 -0.67 17.68 16.80
CA VAL A 718 -2.14 17.63 16.86
C VAL A 718 -2.64 17.33 15.45
N VAL A 719 -3.21 16.16 15.27
CA VAL A 719 -3.78 15.70 14.01
C VAL A 719 -5.27 16.05 14.00
N ASN A 720 -5.79 16.44 12.82
CA ASN A 720 -7.15 16.92 12.67
C ASN A 720 -7.51 17.99 13.72
N ALA A 721 -6.67 19.03 13.87
CA ALA A 721 -6.76 20.05 14.90
C ALA A 721 -8.13 20.76 14.91
N THR A 722 -8.77 20.87 13.75
CA THR A 722 -10.12 21.45 13.57
C THR A 722 -11.25 20.48 13.92
N ASN A 723 -10.93 19.23 14.24
CA ASN A 723 -11.88 18.16 14.62
C ASN A 723 -12.99 17.94 13.57
N VAL A 724 -12.61 17.92 12.30
CA VAL A 724 -13.55 17.71 11.19
C VAL A 724 -13.94 16.24 11.13
N LYS A 725 -15.24 15.96 11.05
CA LYS A 725 -15.78 14.63 10.77
C LYS A 725 -15.79 14.42 9.26
N TYR A 726 -15.04 13.41 8.79
CA TYR A 726 -14.91 13.13 7.37
C TYR A 726 -14.68 11.66 7.07
N TRP A 727 -14.87 11.32 5.80
CA TRP A 727 -14.68 9.98 5.25
C TRP A 727 -13.69 10.03 4.11
N LEU A 728 -12.91 8.97 3.94
CA LEU A 728 -12.18 8.72 2.71
C LEU A 728 -13.01 7.80 1.81
N TRP A 729 -13.06 8.09 0.53
CA TRP A 729 -13.81 7.28 -0.43
C TRP A 729 -13.32 5.84 -0.45
N SER A 730 -12.00 5.62 -0.41
CA SER A 730 -11.38 4.30 -0.32
C SER A 730 -11.96 3.42 0.79
N ASP A 731 -12.37 4.00 1.91
CA ASP A 731 -12.85 3.27 3.09
C ASP A 731 -14.38 2.99 3.02
N VAL A 732 -15.14 3.74 2.23
CA VAL A 732 -16.61 3.63 2.15
C VAL A 732 -17.11 3.09 0.82
N GLN A 733 -16.25 3.01 -0.21
CA GLN A 733 -16.64 2.41 -1.48
C GLN A 733 -17.10 0.96 -1.27
N GLY A 734 -18.21 0.58 -1.90
CA GLY A 734 -18.79 -0.76 -1.75
C GLY A 734 -19.76 -0.91 -0.58
N LEU A 735 -20.00 0.12 0.26
CA LEU A 735 -21.14 0.16 1.16
C LEU A 735 -22.44 0.17 0.35
N THR A 736 -23.45 -0.56 0.83
CA THR A 736 -24.81 -0.43 0.30
C THR A 736 -25.49 0.80 0.87
N THR A 737 -26.51 1.34 0.19
CA THR A 737 -27.25 2.51 0.67
C THR A 737 -27.90 2.26 2.04
N ALA A 738 -28.41 1.04 2.27
CA ALA A 738 -29.00 0.67 3.56
C ALA A 738 -27.96 0.67 4.68
N ASN A 739 -26.77 0.12 4.43
CA ASN A 739 -25.67 0.12 5.40
C ASN A 739 -25.09 1.51 5.62
N ALA A 740 -25.05 2.36 4.57
CA ALA A 740 -24.58 3.73 4.69
C ALA A 740 -25.44 4.58 5.63
N ILE A 741 -26.76 4.42 5.58
CA ILE A 741 -27.67 5.18 6.45
C ILE A 741 -27.45 4.85 7.93
N THR A 742 -27.15 3.57 8.25
CA THR A 742 -27.02 3.10 9.63
C THR A 742 -25.57 3.05 10.13
N GLN A 743 -24.61 2.90 9.25
CA GLN A 743 -23.22 2.57 9.61
C GLN A 743 -22.16 3.52 9.01
N ALA A 744 -22.52 4.51 8.18
CA ALA A 744 -21.52 5.39 7.55
C ALA A 744 -20.57 6.04 8.55
N ASP A 745 -21.07 6.43 9.71
CA ASP A 745 -20.27 7.04 10.78
C ASP A 745 -19.20 6.11 11.36
N ALA A 746 -19.38 4.81 11.21
CA ALA A 746 -18.38 3.82 11.60
C ALA A 746 -17.09 3.90 10.74
N TYR A 747 -17.18 4.47 9.54
CA TYR A 747 -16.08 4.62 8.59
C TYR A 747 -15.45 6.00 8.57
N THR A 748 -15.84 6.88 9.50
CA THR A 748 -15.19 8.19 9.65
C THR A 748 -13.73 8.02 10.04
N GLN A 749 -12.90 8.94 9.61
CA GLN A 749 -11.52 9.04 10.07
C GLN A 749 -11.47 9.48 11.54
N PRO A 750 -10.35 9.26 12.24
CA PRO A 750 -10.17 9.71 13.61
C PRO A 750 -10.45 11.21 13.76
N GLY A 751 -11.04 11.59 14.88
CA GLY A 751 -11.19 12.98 15.28
C GLY A 751 -9.86 13.61 15.69
N ARG A 752 -9.89 14.79 16.30
CA ARG A 752 -8.68 15.44 16.81
C ARG A 752 -8.00 14.57 17.86
N HIS A 753 -6.71 14.32 17.65
CA HIS A 753 -5.88 13.55 18.58
C HIS A 753 -4.45 14.11 18.62
N ILE A 754 -3.69 13.66 19.60
CA ILE A 754 -2.31 14.09 19.83
C ILE A 754 -1.40 12.88 19.63
N ASN A 755 -0.26 13.09 18.98
CA ASN A 755 0.81 12.11 18.88
C ASN A 755 2.09 12.70 19.48
N VAL A 756 2.88 11.87 20.14
CA VAL A 756 4.16 12.28 20.75
C VAL A 756 5.22 11.23 20.48
N SER A 757 6.42 11.65 20.13
CA SER A 757 7.57 10.75 20.01
C SER A 757 8.84 11.35 20.57
N LEU A 758 9.68 10.50 21.15
CA LEU A 758 11.00 10.82 21.68
C LEU A 758 12.03 9.91 21.03
N VAL A 759 13.06 10.49 20.44
CA VAL A 759 14.12 9.76 19.75
C VAL A 759 15.47 10.19 20.31
N MET A 760 16.30 9.20 20.65
CA MET A 760 17.68 9.38 21.11
C MET A 760 18.63 8.59 20.22
N ASP A 761 19.60 9.27 19.61
CA ASP A 761 20.71 8.67 18.84
C ASP A 761 21.99 8.64 19.71
N PHE A 762 22.83 7.60 19.64
CA PHE A 762 24.06 7.48 20.42
C PHE A 762 25.24 6.94 19.63
#